data_49926f7910b15033847486ea4f1aa830
#
_entry.id   49926f7910b15033847486ea4f1aa830
#
_cell.length_a   1.000
_cell.length_b   1.000
_cell.length_c   1.000
_cell.angle_alpha   90.00
_cell.angle_beta   90.00
_cell.angle_gamma   90.00
#
_symmetry.space_group_name_H-M   'P 1'
#
loop_
_entity.id
_entity.type
_entity.pdbx_description
1 polymer ?
#
loop_
_entity_poly.entity_id
_entity_poly.type
_entity_poly.pdbx_seq_one_letter_code
_entity_poly.pdbx_strand_id
1 'polypeptide(L)'
;DEKKYGYIIVPVVVPADVEPEKAMEDNERFSVVWKILNALRAHDDEFNATVNKIHLNKVKPPKVVVAGIPQGSGRMHGKDWMPDPQDQQTGATELSNEEIARQLELRFGSLQDGIYAKMVEKVGDRLYWENWAREIGLIAQKFIERIARVVKEGLHKEAFVEFLNGLQKNLNPSIDEGQAVEMLAQHMITRPVFDALFKDYQFVKNNAVSRSMQRMLELLESEAMEKDTEVLNKFYENVRMNVGDIDNLEGKQTLIKNLYEKFFKGAFPKTVDKLGIVYTPVECVDFIIHSVDDILRKEFDCSLSDENVHILDPFTGTGTFITRLLQSGLIRPEDLERKYKNEIHCNELVLLAYYIADVNIESVFHSLVKRDTYLPFEGICLTDTFQTTENEENVLDQTWFPENAANVDKQKKAPVRVIMGNPPYSVGQKSANDNAQNLSYAHLDKRIAETYAKAAQATNKNSLYDSYIKAFRWASDRIADCKDGGVVAFISNGAWIDGNAQEGFRKCLEDEYSSVYVFNLRGNQRTSGELSRKEGGKIFGSGSRTPISITLLVKNPAKKGKATIYYHDIGDYLSREQKLKKISEFGSVDSSELQWEIVAPNEKGDWINQRGGIFDSLIILGDKEDKNNKQVVFVPFYSRGLATARDAWCYNSSSESLNANIKRSMDFYNDPVSYTHLRAHETRRHL
;
A
#
# COMPACT_ATOMS: atom_id res chain seq x y z
N ASP A 1 44.90 18.78 23.83
CA ASP A 1 43.57 18.41 24.39
C ASP A 1 42.50 18.64 23.33
N GLU A 2 42.21 17.65 22.53
CA GLU A 2 41.08 17.68 21.61
C GLU A 2 39.79 17.43 22.42
N LYS A 3 39.03 18.49 22.68
CA LYS A 3 37.65 18.35 23.21
C LYS A 3 36.79 17.65 22.16
N LYS A 4 36.49 16.37 22.37
CA LYS A 4 35.65 15.60 21.47
C LYS A 4 34.14 15.92 21.56
N TYR A 5 33.67 16.51 22.66
CA TYR A 5 32.25 16.79 22.88
C TYR A 5 32.05 18.11 23.67
N GLY A 6 31.02 18.87 23.30
CA GLY A 6 30.44 19.97 24.09
C GLY A 6 29.14 19.50 24.75
N TYR A 7 28.91 19.89 25.98
CA TYR A 7 27.67 19.56 26.71
C TYR A 7 26.80 20.81 26.84
N ILE A 8 25.54 20.72 26.46
CA ILE A 8 24.52 21.72 26.73
C ILE A 8 23.64 21.19 27.85
N ILE A 9 23.70 21.82 29.01
CA ILE A 9 22.91 21.42 30.20
C ILE A 9 21.72 22.35 30.31
N VAL A 10 20.51 21.80 30.21
CA VAL A 10 19.25 22.53 30.40
C VAL A 10 18.60 22.06 31.70
N PRO A 11 18.68 22.85 32.81
CA PRO A 11 18.08 22.44 34.07
C PRO A 11 16.55 22.52 34.03
N VAL A 12 15.90 21.48 34.53
CA VAL A 12 14.44 21.38 34.65
C VAL A 12 14.07 21.01 36.07
N VAL A 13 13.18 21.76 36.72
CA VAL A 13 12.68 21.47 38.04
C VAL A 13 11.23 20.97 37.95
N VAL A 14 10.99 19.74 38.35
CA VAL A 14 9.65 19.11 38.39
C VAL A 14 9.21 18.98 39.83
N PRO A 15 8.01 19.44 40.20
CA PRO A 15 7.46 19.23 41.57
C PRO A 15 7.30 17.75 41.91
N ALA A 16 7.65 17.34 43.11
CA ALA A 16 7.63 15.94 43.51
C ALA A 16 6.21 15.37 43.73
N ASP A 17 5.21 16.24 43.84
CA ASP A 17 3.80 15.94 44.14
C ASP A 17 2.90 15.88 42.89
N VAL A 18 3.46 16.17 41.69
CA VAL A 18 2.72 16.16 40.43
C VAL A 18 3.28 15.07 39.51
N GLU A 19 2.40 14.39 38.80
CA GLU A 19 2.83 13.45 37.74
C GLU A 19 3.69 14.19 36.71
N PRO A 20 4.83 13.63 36.27
CA PRO A 20 5.79 14.29 35.41
C PRO A 20 5.20 14.82 34.10
N GLU A 21 4.28 14.08 33.50
CA GLU A 21 3.59 14.47 32.26
C GLU A 21 2.73 15.72 32.46
N LYS A 22 1.99 15.79 33.58
CA LYS A 22 1.15 16.95 33.91
C LYS A 22 1.98 18.16 34.33
N ALA A 23 3.09 17.94 35.07
CA ALA A 23 3.98 19.02 35.46
C ALA A 23 4.58 19.76 34.26
N MET A 24 4.86 19.04 33.17
CA MET A 24 5.44 19.60 31.95
C MET A 24 4.42 20.19 30.97
N GLU A 25 3.12 20.13 31.26
CA GLU A 25 2.08 20.84 30.51
C GLU A 25 2.07 22.33 30.78
N ASP A 26 2.68 22.79 31.89
CA ASP A 26 2.82 24.21 32.21
C ASP A 26 3.76 24.89 31.21
N ASN A 27 3.15 25.43 30.13
CA ASN A 27 3.86 26.11 29.04
C ASN A 27 4.61 27.39 29.49
N GLU A 28 4.21 28.05 30.59
CA GLU A 28 4.90 29.24 31.09
C GLU A 28 6.22 28.85 31.78
N ARG A 29 6.20 27.78 32.56
CA ARG A 29 7.35 27.32 33.35
C ARG A 29 8.45 26.70 32.50
N PHE A 30 8.08 25.93 31.48
CA PHE A 30 9.02 25.22 30.59
C PHE A 30 9.25 25.90 29.24
N SER A 31 8.65 27.07 28.98
CA SER A 31 8.78 27.78 27.71
C SER A 31 10.22 28.05 27.28
N VAL A 32 11.10 28.34 28.25
CA VAL A 32 12.52 28.58 27.96
C VAL A 32 13.24 27.32 27.52
N VAL A 33 12.93 26.17 28.15
CA VAL A 33 13.49 24.85 27.78
C VAL A 33 13.12 24.52 26.34
N TRP A 34 11.84 24.65 26.01
CA TRP A 34 11.35 24.36 24.66
C TRP A 34 11.93 25.32 23.61
N LYS A 35 12.13 26.61 23.96
CA LYS A 35 12.80 27.60 23.08
C LYS A 35 14.26 27.22 22.81
N ILE A 36 15.01 26.82 23.85
CA ILE A 36 16.42 26.38 23.70
C ILE A 36 16.48 25.13 22.81
N LEU A 37 15.66 24.13 23.07
CA LEU A 37 15.65 22.89 22.27
C LEU A 37 15.23 23.14 20.82
N ASN A 38 14.26 24.03 20.57
CA ASN A 38 13.89 24.46 19.22
C ASN A 38 14.99 25.23 18.51
N ALA A 39 15.73 26.07 19.23
CA ALA A 39 16.89 26.77 18.67
C ALA A 39 18.03 25.79 18.30
N LEU A 40 18.31 24.81 19.17
CA LEU A 40 19.27 23.74 18.88
C LEU A 40 18.85 22.95 17.64
N ARG A 41 17.58 22.55 17.54
CA ARG A 41 17.04 21.85 16.39
C ARG A 41 17.21 22.63 15.09
N ALA A 42 17.03 23.95 15.13
CA ALA A 42 17.14 24.82 13.94
C ALA A 42 18.58 25.01 13.44
N HIS A 43 19.58 24.74 14.28
CA HIS A 43 20.98 24.95 13.98
C HIS A 43 21.85 23.69 13.97
N ASP A 44 21.28 22.54 14.33
CA ASP A 44 21.97 21.26 14.39
C ASP A 44 21.11 20.16 13.75
N ASP A 45 21.47 19.78 12.53
CA ASP A 45 20.74 18.76 11.76
C ASP A 45 20.77 17.38 12.43
N GLU A 46 21.84 17.03 13.13
CA GLU A 46 21.95 15.79 13.87
C GLU A 46 21.01 15.76 15.08
N PHE A 47 20.94 16.87 15.82
CA PHE A 47 19.98 17.01 16.92
C PHE A 47 18.55 16.98 16.40
N ASN A 48 18.25 17.66 15.30
CA ASN A 48 16.95 17.63 14.64
C ASN A 48 16.54 16.18 14.26
N ALA A 49 17.43 15.43 13.59
CA ALA A 49 17.20 14.03 13.25
C ALA A 49 17.00 13.17 14.50
N THR A 50 17.79 13.39 15.55
CA THR A 50 17.70 12.64 16.82
C THR A 50 16.35 12.82 17.50
N VAL A 51 15.85 14.04 17.62
CA VAL A 51 14.53 14.32 18.22
C VAL A 51 13.40 13.63 17.45
N ASN A 52 13.42 13.70 16.12
CA ASN A 52 12.39 13.10 15.30
C ASN A 52 12.45 11.55 15.26
N LYS A 53 13.64 10.95 15.51
CA LYS A 53 13.81 9.50 15.66
C LYS A 53 13.32 8.94 17.00
N ILE A 54 13.24 9.74 18.06
CA ILE A 54 12.73 9.28 19.38
C ILE A 54 11.35 8.64 19.24
N HIS A 55 10.47 9.26 18.44
CA HIS A 55 9.12 8.75 18.21
C HIS A 55 9.10 7.37 17.51
N LEU A 56 10.05 7.14 16.60
CA LEU A 56 10.14 5.87 15.86
C LEU A 56 10.81 4.77 16.67
N ASN A 57 11.88 5.12 17.41
CA ASN A 57 12.68 4.13 18.13
C ASN A 57 12.06 3.69 19.46
N LYS A 58 11.24 4.54 20.09
CA LYS A 58 10.75 4.34 21.47
C LYS A 58 11.89 4.05 22.47
N VAL A 59 13.12 4.45 22.13
CA VAL A 59 14.35 4.22 22.93
C VAL A 59 15.00 5.57 23.19
N LYS A 60 15.63 5.69 24.34
CA LYS A 60 16.37 6.87 24.77
C LYS A 60 17.52 7.18 23.82
N PRO A 61 17.61 8.40 23.24
CA PRO A 61 18.67 8.72 22.32
C PRO A 61 20.03 8.80 23.03
N PRO A 62 21.10 8.23 22.47
CA PRO A 62 22.41 8.16 23.15
C PRO A 62 23.08 9.51 23.43
N LYS A 63 22.69 10.55 22.66
CA LYS A 63 23.25 11.91 22.77
C LYS A 63 22.38 12.88 23.59
N VAL A 64 21.18 12.50 23.97
CA VAL A 64 20.29 13.29 24.83
C VAL A 64 20.11 12.56 26.14
N VAL A 65 20.73 13.05 27.19
CA VAL A 65 20.68 12.41 28.52
C VAL A 65 19.81 13.24 29.45
N VAL A 66 18.77 12.62 29.98
CA VAL A 66 17.96 13.17 31.06
C VAL A 66 18.51 12.62 32.39
N ALA A 67 19.09 13.49 33.20
CA ALA A 67 19.64 13.12 34.51
C ALA A 67 18.91 13.87 35.62
N GLY A 68 18.57 13.20 36.72
CA GLY A 68 17.98 13.81 37.89
C GLY A 68 19.06 14.18 38.93
N ILE A 69 18.92 15.35 39.58
CA ILE A 69 19.70 15.72 40.74
C ILE A 69 18.72 15.65 41.93
N PRO A 70 18.88 14.69 42.86
CA PRO A 70 18.03 14.62 44.05
C PRO A 70 18.26 15.86 44.95
N GLN A 71 17.20 16.44 45.48
CA GLN A 71 17.33 17.44 46.56
C GLN A 71 17.82 16.78 47.84
N GLY A 72 19.12 16.89 48.12
CA GLY A 72 19.77 16.46 49.34
C GLY A 72 21.26 16.77 49.27
N SER A 73 21.87 17.17 50.37
CA SER A 73 23.28 17.59 50.47
C SER A 73 24.23 16.38 50.36
N GLY A 74 24.33 15.79 49.17
CA GLY A 74 25.26 14.71 48.85
C GLY A 74 26.28 15.11 47.80
N ARG A 75 27.56 14.84 48.02
CA ARG A 75 28.63 15.02 47.03
C ARG A 75 28.53 13.96 45.94
N MET A 76 28.49 14.38 44.66
CA MET A 76 28.64 13.47 43.53
C MET A 76 30.02 12.81 43.55
N HIS A 77 30.07 11.50 43.78
CA HIS A 77 31.18 10.64 43.34
C HIS A 77 30.66 9.56 42.41
N GLY A 78 31.28 9.50 41.27
CA GLY A 78 30.83 8.76 40.09
C GLY A 78 30.24 7.38 40.33
N LYS A 79 29.11 7.14 39.73
CA LYS A 79 28.27 5.95 39.59
C LYS A 79 27.38 5.54 40.76
N ASP A 80 27.70 5.86 42.03
CA ASP A 80 26.86 5.46 43.15
C ASP A 80 26.50 6.68 44.01
N TRP A 81 25.22 7.05 44.01
CA TRP A 81 24.69 8.03 44.93
C TRP A 81 24.14 7.29 46.20
N MET A 82 24.64 7.65 47.37
CA MET A 82 24.06 7.24 48.66
C MET A 82 23.52 8.42 49.42
N PRO A 83 22.30 8.34 49.98
CA PRO A 83 21.75 9.40 50.84
C PRO A 83 22.50 9.53 52.17
N ASP A 84 22.58 10.78 52.66
CA ASP A 84 23.20 11.08 53.98
C ASP A 84 22.34 10.51 55.11
N PRO A 85 22.93 9.82 56.12
CA PRO A 85 22.22 9.15 57.20
C PRO A 85 21.52 10.09 58.19
N GLN A 86 21.58 11.42 58.05
CA GLN A 86 21.05 12.37 59.06
C GLN A 86 19.62 12.91 58.77
N ASP A 87 18.95 12.54 57.66
CA ASP A 87 17.58 12.99 57.33
C ASP A 87 16.47 12.01 57.80
N GLN A 88 16.64 11.34 58.93
CA GLN A 88 15.58 10.54 59.55
C GLN A 88 14.91 11.29 60.68
N GLN A 89 13.80 11.97 60.39
CA GLN A 89 12.70 12.17 61.36
C GLN A 89 11.45 12.74 60.68
N THR A 90 10.54 11.87 60.27
CA THR A 90 9.08 12.01 60.49
C THR A 90 8.40 10.70 60.12
N GLY A 91 7.59 10.16 61.01
CA GLY A 91 7.03 8.82 60.98
C GLY A 91 6.05 8.57 59.83
N ALA A 92 6.40 7.58 59.05
CA ALA A 92 5.53 6.77 58.23
C ALA A 92 6.22 5.41 58.05
N THR A 93 5.47 4.34 58.03
CA THR A 93 5.83 2.93 57.95
C THR A 93 7.12 2.69 57.13
N GLU A 94 8.13 2.10 57.77
CA GLU A 94 9.45 1.82 57.17
C GLU A 94 9.32 0.89 55.96
N LEU A 95 9.38 1.47 54.76
CA LEU A 95 9.75 0.74 53.56
C LEU A 95 11.25 0.44 53.62
N SER A 96 11.68 -0.74 53.25
CA SER A 96 13.10 -1.10 53.19
C SER A 96 13.85 -0.19 52.22
N ASN A 97 15.13 0.09 52.50
CA ASN A 97 15.96 0.92 51.60
C ASN A 97 15.99 0.41 50.15
N GLU A 98 15.80 -0.88 49.93
CA GLU A 98 15.65 -1.48 48.61
C GLU A 98 14.32 -1.17 47.94
N GLU A 99 13.23 -1.09 48.69
CA GLU A 99 11.91 -0.69 48.15
C GLU A 99 11.85 0.81 47.84
N ILE A 100 12.50 1.65 48.65
CA ILE A 100 12.64 3.09 48.37
C ILE A 100 13.50 3.31 47.12
N ALA A 101 14.62 2.61 46.98
CA ALA A 101 15.47 2.68 45.79
C ALA A 101 14.73 2.22 44.54
N ARG A 102 13.95 1.14 44.64
CA ARG A 102 13.14 0.60 43.53
C ARG A 102 11.99 1.53 43.11
N GLN A 103 11.32 2.16 44.08
CA GLN A 103 10.30 3.17 43.81
C GLN A 103 10.88 4.46 43.21
N LEU A 104 12.06 4.88 43.61
CA LEU A 104 12.78 6.02 43.06
C LEU A 104 13.28 5.72 41.63
N GLU A 105 13.78 4.52 41.36
CA GLU A 105 14.15 4.11 40.01
C GLU A 105 12.93 4.04 39.05
N LEU A 106 11.80 3.50 39.51
CA LEU A 106 10.56 3.46 38.74
C LEU A 106 10.00 4.88 38.50
N ARG A 107 10.01 5.78 39.47
CA ARG A 107 9.60 7.18 39.32
C ARG A 107 10.55 7.95 38.40
N PHE A 108 11.85 7.71 38.50
CA PHE A 108 12.85 8.35 37.61
C PHE A 108 12.73 7.86 36.18
N GLY A 109 12.47 6.56 35.97
CA GLY A 109 12.19 6.00 34.66
C GLY A 109 10.96 6.62 34.01
N SER A 110 9.85 6.74 34.71
CA SER A 110 8.61 7.37 34.21
C SER A 110 8.80 8.87 33.92
N LEU A 111 9.59 9.56 34.73
CA LEU A 111 9.94 10.98 34.52
C LEU A 111 10.77 11.16 33.22
N GLN A 112 11.77 10.30 33.00
CA GLN A 112 12.55 10.35 31.78
C GLN A 112 11.67 10.11 30.55
N ASP A 113 10.82 9.09 30.58
CA ASP A 113 9.93 8.74 29.48
C ASP A 113 8.92 9.87 29.20
N GLY A 114 8.39 10.51 30.23
CA GLY A 114 7.54 11.70 30.12
C GLY A 114 8.27 12.89 29.48
N ILE A 115 9.52 13.15 29.86
CA ILE A 115 10.34 14.22 29.26
C ILE A 115 10.59 13.94 27.77
N TYR A 116 10.95 12.71 27.39
CA TYR A 116 11.16 12.37 25.99
C TYR A 116 9.86 12.48 25.17
N ALA A 117 8.72 12.02 25.71
CA ALA A 117 7.42 12.16 25.05
C ALA A 117 7.05 13.64 24.82
N LYS A 118 7.23 14.49 25.84
CA LYS A 118 6.98 15.93 25.72
C LYS A 118 7.99 16.64 24.81
N MET A 119 9.23 16.19 24.76
CA MET A 119 10.22 16.69 23.82
C MET A 119 9.79 16.44 22.36
N VAL A 120 9.29 15.26 22.04
CA VAL A 120 8.73 14.94 20.71
C VAL A 120 7.51 15.81 20.41
N GLU A 121 6.60 15.98 21.38
CA GLU A 121 5.38 16.78 21.20
C GLU A 121 5.69 18.28 20.98
N LYS A 122 6.61 18.86 21.76
CA LYS A 122 6.87 20.32 21.79
C LYS A 122 7.97 20.76 20.83
N VAL A 123 8.92 19.89 20.52
CA VAL A 123 10.12 20.20 19.73
C VAL A 123 10.17 19.41 18.42
N GLY A 124 9.49 18.25 18.35
CA GLY A 124 9.41 17.48 17.12
C GLY A 124 8.73 18.25 15.98
N ASP A 125 9.19 18.05 14.76
CA ASP A 125 8.55 18.62 13.58
C ASP A 125 7.54 17.64 13.02
N ARG A 126 6.26 17.99 13.08
CA ARG A 126 5.17 17.17 12.54
C ARG A 126 5.26 16.95 11.04
N LEU A 127 5.91 17.90 10.34
CA LEU A 127 6.09 17.85 8.88
C LEU A 127 7.50 17.37 8.47
N TYR A 128 8.33 16.95 9.44
CA TYR A 128 9.72 16.57 9.17
C TYR A 128 9.84 15.54 8.03
N TRP A 129 9.12 14.44 8.13
CA TRP A 129 9.13 13.38 7.13
C TRP A 129 8.52 13.80 5.79
N GLU A 130 7.55 14.73 5.82
CA GLU A 130 6.94 15.28 4.60
C GLU A 130 7.91 16.22 3.86
N ASN A 131 8.62 17.04 4.59
CA ASN A 131 9.63 17.94 4.04
C ASN A 131 10.81 17.14 3.46
N TRP A 132 11.30 16.17 4.23
CA TRP A 132 12.35 15.27 3.79
C TRP A 132 11.94 14.46 2.54
N ALA A 133 10.73 13.91 2.50
CA ALA A 133 10.21 13.22 1.32
C ALA A 133 10.11 14.13 0.08
N ARG A 134 9.78 15.42 0.29
CA ARG A 134 9.75 16.40 -0.80
C ARG A 134 11.15 16.71 -1.34
N GLU A 135 12.14 16.86 -0.48
CA GLU A 135 13.52 17.07 -0.87
C GLU A 135 14.08 15.90 -1.68
N ILE A 136 13.82 14.68 -1.21
CA ILE A 136 14.17 13.45 -1.95
C ILE A 136 13.46 13.42 -3.31
N GLY A 137 12.20 13.86 -3.39
CA GLY A 137 11.47 13.95 -4.65
C GLY A 137 12.15 14.87 -5.67
N LEU A 138 12.67 16.02 -5.22
CA LEU A 138 13.44 16.93 -6.09
C LEU A 138 14.77 16.32 -6.55
N ILE A 139 15.42 15.56 -5.68
CA ILE A 139 16.65 14.83 -6.03
C ILE A 139 16.32 13.72 -7.07
N ALA A 140 15.21 13.02 -6.90
CA ALA A 140 14.74 12.00 -7.85
C ALA A 140 14.56 12.55 -9.26
N GLN A 141 13.93 13.72 -9.38
CA GLN A 141 13.73 14.36 -10.69
C GLN A 141 15.06 14.68 -11.39
N LYS A 142 16.05 15.17 -10.66
CA LYS A 142 17.39 15.41 -11.20
C LYS A 142 18.06 14.13 -11.70
N PHE A 143 17.89 13.01 -10.98
CA PHE A 143 18.42 11.73 -11.39
C PHE A 143 17.71 11.17 -12.64
N ILE A 144 16.38 11.31 -12.71
CA ILE A 144 15.62 10.92 -13.90
C ILE A 144 16.14 11.67 -15.14
N GLU A 145 16.26 13.00 -15.06
CA GLU A 145 16.76 13.81 -16.15
C GLU A 145 18.19 13.42 -16.56
N ARG A 146 19.02 13.09 -15.58
CA ARG A 146 20.40 12.67 -15.83
C ARG A 146 20.47 11.30 -16.48
N ILE A 147 19.81 10.28 -15.93
CA ILE A 147 19.79 8.93 -16.49
C ILE A 147 19.25 8.99 -17.92
N ALA A 148 18.17 9.75 -18.15
CA ALA A 148 17.59 9.94 -19.47
C ALA A 148 18.58 10.54 -20.48
N ARG A 149 19.43 11.49 -20.03
CA ARG A 149 20.48 12.07 -20.88
C ARG A 149 21.57 11.06 -21.22
N VAL A 150 22.08 10.33 -20.22
CA VAL A 150 23.11 9.30 -20.42
C VAL A 150 22.62 8.18 -21.34
N VAL A 151 21.38 7.73 -21.17
CA VAL A 151 20.74 6.74 -22.03
C VAL A 151 20.65 7.24 -23.49
N LYS A 152 20.35 8.53 -23.66
CA LYS A 152 20.14 9.11 -24.99
C LYS A 152 21.44 9.42 -25.74
N GLU A 153 22.48 9.85 -25.05
CA GLU A 153 23.73 10.37 -25.58
C GLU A 153 24.94 9.46 -25.33
N GLY A 154 24.82 8.44 -24.45
CA GLY A 154 25.92 7.61 -23.98
C GLY A 154 26.24 6.38 -24.85
N LEU A 155 27.38 5.76 -24.54
CA LEU A 155 27.92 4.58 -25.25
C LEU A 155 27.12 3.29 -24.96
N HIS A 156 26.38 3.22 -23.85
CA HIS A 156 25.66 2.02 -23.41
C HIS A 156 24.18 1.97 -23.84
N LYS A 157 23.82 2.68 -24.90
CA LYS A 157 22.46 2.70 -25.43
C LYS A 157 21.93 1.31 -25.80
N GLU A 158 22.76 0.46 -26.39
CA GLU A 158 22.38 -0.91 -26.75
C GLU A 158 22.07 -1.75 -25.49
N ALA A 159 22.91 -1.68 -24.46
CA ALA A 159 22.68 -2.36 -23.20
C ALA A 159 21.41 -1.88 -22.50
N PHE A 160 21.09 -0.58 -22.58
CA PHE A 160 19.83 -0.05 -22.05
C PHE A 160 18.61 -0.54 -22.85
N VAL A 161 18.70 -0.67 -24.17
CA VAL A 161 17.62 -1.26 -24.99
C VAL A 161 17.39 -2.72 -24.60
N GLU A 162 18.45 -3.50 -24.39
CA GLU A 162 18.33 -4.88 -23.92
C GLU A 162 17.70 -4.94 -22.52
N PHE A 163 18.10 -4.06 -21.62
CA PHE A 163 17.51 -3.94 -20.28
C PHE A 163 16.02 -3.59 -20.34
N LEU A 164 15.64 -2.62 -21.19
CA LEU A 164 14.23 -2.26 -21.42
C LEU A 164 13.45 -3.45 -21.97
N ASN A 165 13.98 -4.17 -22.94
CA ASN A 165 13.37 -5.40 -23.45
C ASN A 165 13.20 -6.45 -22.34
N GLY A 166 14.18 -6.56 -21.45
CA GLY A 166 14.10 -7.43 -20.27
C GLY A 166 12.94 -7.04 -19.34
N LEU A 167 12.77 -5.75 -19.05
CA LEU A 167 11.64 -5.25 -18.29
C LEU A 167 10.30 -5.53 -18.97
N GLN A 168 10.22 -5.28 -20.29
CA GLN A 168 9.00 -5.52 -21.07
C GLN A 168 8.59 -6.98 -21.06
N LYS A 169 9.54 -7.92 -21.15
CA LYS A 169 9.26 -9.36 -21.14
C LYS A 169 8.90 -9.89 -19.76
N ASN A 170 9.54 -9.39 -18.70
CA ASN A 170 9.33 -9.90 -17.35
C ASN A 170 8.18 -9.22 -16.59
N LEU A 171 7.87 -7.94 -16.92
CA LEU A 171 6.80 -7.20 -16.26
C LEU A 171 5.63 -6.98 -17.21
N ASN A 172 5.74 -5.99 -18.11
CA ASN A 172 4.65 -5.61 -18.97
C ASN A 172 5.17 -4.97 -20.27
N PRO A 173 4.70 -5.40 -21.46
CA PRO A 173 5.13 -4.86 -22.75
C PRO A 173 4.89 -3.35 -22.93
N SER A 174 4.05 -2.73 -22.12
CA SER A 174 3.76 -1.29 -22.21
C SER A 174 4.78 -0.41 -21.50
N ILE A 175 5.81 -0.98 -20.86
CA ILE A 175 6.88 -0.22 -20.22
C ILE A 175 7.68 0.51 -21.31
N ASP A 176 7.74 1.84 -21.20
CA ASP A 176 8.52 2.68 -22.08
C ASP A 176 9.89 3.07 -21.49
N GLU A 177 10.72 3.74 -22.31
CA GLU A 177 12.04 4.22 -21.91
C GLU A 177 11.99 5.12 -20.68
N GLY A 178 10.99 6.02 -20.60
CA GLY A 178 10.84 6.92 -19.45
C GLY A 178 10.53 6.18 -18.16
N GLN A 179 9.69 5.15 -18.21
CA GLN A 179 9.37 4.30 -17.08
C GLN A 179 10.57 3.46 -16.61
N ALA A 180 11.38 2.94 -17.55
CA ALA A 180 12.60 2.22 -17.22
C ALA A 180 13.64 3.14 -16.53
N VAL A 181 13.80 4.37 -17.02
CA VAL A 181 14.63 5.41 -16.39
C VAL A 181 14.11 5.76 -14.99
N GLU A 182 12.80 5.87 -14.82
CA GLU A 182 12.16 6.11 -13.53
C GLU A 182 12.44 4.97 -12.53
N MET A 183 12.37 3.71 -12.97
CA MET A 183 12.70 2.55 -12.15
C MET A 183 14.18 2.55 -11.71
N LEU A 184 15.11 2.89 -12.59
CA LEU A 184 16.52 3.03 -12.24
C LEU A 184 16.75 4.16 -11.23
N ALA A 185 16.09 5.31 -11.38
CA ALA A 185 16.13 6.40 -10.42
C ALA A 185 15.54 6.00 -9.06
N GLN A 186 14.43 5.27 -9.04
CA GLN A 186 13.84 4.70 -7.81
C GLN A 186 14.86 3.81 -7.10
N HIS A 187 15.51 2.89 -7.82
CA HIS A 187 16.53 2.02 -7.25
C HIS A 187 17.71 2.81 -6.66
N MET A 188 18.26 3.78 -7.40
CA MET A 188 19.38 4.61 -6.97
C MET A 188 19.11 5.35 -5.66
N ILE A 189 17.88 5.84 -5.48
CA ILE A 189 17.50 6.61 -4.29
C ILE A 189 17.15 5.71 -3.11
N THR A 190 16.48 4.59 -3.34
CA THR A 190 15.98 3.73 -2.26
C THR A 190 17.06 2.81 -1.70
N ARG A 191 18.02 2.39 -2.51
CA ARG A 191 19.12 1.53 -2.09
C ARG A 191 19.81 1.99 -0.81
N PRO A 192 20.31 3.25 -0.67
CA PRO A 192 21.00 3.68 0.53
C PRO A 192 20.11 3.71 1.77
N VAL A 193 18.81 3.89 1.60
CA VAL A 193 17.83 3.84 2.69
C VAL A 193 17.71 2.40 3.22
N PHE A 194 17.59 1.42 2.32
CA PHE A 194 17.54 0.02 2.70
C PHE A 194 18.86 -0.47 3.30
N ASP A 195 20.00 -0.10 2.72
CA ASP A 195 21.31 -0.42 3.26
C ASP A 195 21.52 0.17 4.66
N ALA A 196 20.99 1.35 4.94
CA ALA A 196 21.10 2.00 6.25
C ALA A 196 20.18 1.37 7.31
N LEU A 197 18.95 1.00 6.93
CA LEU A 197 17.95 0.38 7.83
C LEU A 197 18.22 -1.08 8.12
N PHE A 198 18.74 -1.81 7.12
CA PHE A 198 18.86 -3.26 7.12
C PHE A 198 20.30 -3.71 6.87
N LYS A 199 21.24 -3.15 7.64
CA LYS A 199 22.69 -3.42 7.52
C LYS A 199 23.02 -4.92 7.53
N ASP A 200 22.28 -5.70 8.32
CA ASP A 200 22.52 -7.13 8.51
C ASP A 200 22.01 -7.99 7.33
N TYR A 201 21.04 -7.46 6.55
CA TYR A 201 20.40 -8.23 5.47
C TYR A 201 21.10 -8.10 4.12
N GLN A 202 22.05 -7.17 3.94
CA GLN A 202 22.76 -6.93 2.68
C GLN A 202 21.81 -6.93 1.47
N PHE A 203 20.71 -6.18 1.57
CA PHE A 203 19.57 -6.17 0.64
C PHE A 203 19.99 -6.17 -0.84
N VAL A 204 20.92 -5.28 -1.22
CA VAL A 204 21.36 -5.14 -2.62
C VAL A 204 22.03 -6.43 -3.15
N LYS A 205 22.72 -7.18 -2.29
CA LYS A 205 23.39 -8.41 -2.71
C LYS A 205 22.43 -9.59 -2.81
N ASN A 206 21.39 -9.61 -2.00
CA ASN A 206 20.52 -10.76 -1.85
C ASN A 206 19.24 -10.65 -2.72
N ASN A 207 18.74 -9.43 -2.99
CA ASN A 207 17.58 -9.27 -3.84
C ASN A 207 17.95 -9.34 -5.34
N ALA A 208 17.33 -10.26 -6.07
CA ALA A 208 17.60 -10.54 -7.49
C ALA A 208 17.37 -9.33 -8.40
N VAL A 209 16.27 -8.62 -8.21
CA VAL A 209 15.90 -7.44 -9.01
C VAL A 209 16.83 -6.28 -8.72
N SER A 210 17.19 -6.09 -7.43
CA SER A 210 18.14 -5.06 -7.01
C SER A 210 19.51 -5.23 -7.68
N ARG A 211 20.00 -6.47 -7.80
CA ARG A 211 21.26 -6.77 -8.53
C ARG A 211 21.18 -6.38 -10.02
N SER A 212 20.06 -6.68 -10.66
CA SER A 212 19.83 -6.35 -12.08
C SER A 212 19.79 -4.85 -12.31
N MET A 213 19.06 -4.11 -11.47
CA MET A 213 19.00 -2.64 -11.52
C MET A 213 20.38 -2.02 -11.27
N GLN A 214 21.12 -2.53 -10.27
CA GLN A 214 22.45 -2.06 -9.94
C GLN A 214 23.46 -2.29 -11.09
N ARG A 215 23.41 -3.45 -11.72
CA ARG A 215 24.25 -3.76 -12.89
C ARG A 215 24.04 -2.75 -14.03
N MET A 216 22.79 -2.37 -14.31
CA MET A 216 22.51 -1.36 -15.34
C MET A 216 23.03 0.03 -14.94
N LEU A 217 22.83 0.42 -13.66
CA LEU A 217 23.36 1.71 -13.16
C LEU A 217 24.89 1.76 -13.25
N GLU A 218 25.61 0.71 -12.87
CA GLU A 218 27.09 0.65 -12.94
C GLU A 218 27.61 0.84 -14.37
N LEU A 219 26.90 0.29 -15.36
CA LEU A 219 27.23 0.53 -16.78
C LEU A 219 27.04 2.00 -17.16
N LEU A 220 25.93 2.61 -16.74
CA LEU A 220 25.63 4.03 -17.02
C LEU A 220 26.54 5.00 -16.24
N GLU A 221 26.94 4.61 -15.04
CA GLU A 221 27.81 5.41 -14.15
C GLU A 221 29.24 5.53 -14.65
N SER A 222 29.76 4.51 -15.33
CA SER A 222 31.14 4.50 -15.85
C SER A 222 31.44 5.67 -16.81
N GLU A 223 30.41 6.34 -17.33
CA GLU A 223 30.55 7.38 -18.36
C GLU A 223 30.41 8.83 -17.87
N ALA A 224 29.76 9.09 -16.73
CA ALA A 224 29.26 10.46 -16.48
C ALA A 224 29.43 11.01 -15.04
N MET A 225 30.08 10.28 -14.13
CA MET A 225 29.85 10.46 -12.67
C MET A 225 30.79 11.39 -11.91
N GLU A 226 31.82 11.97 -12.49
CA GLU A 226 32.76 12.77 -11.69
C GLU A 226 32.20 14.08 -11.10
N LYS A 227 31.17 14.67 -11.70
CA LYS A 227 30.67 16.00 -11.27
C LYS A 227 29.54 16.01 -10.25
N ASP A 228 28.79 14.91 -10.09
CA ASP A 228 27.61 14.87 -9.21
C ASP A 228 27.76 13.92 -8.00
N THR A 229 28.94 13.32 -7.82
CA THR A 229 29.25 12.44 -6.68
C THR A 229 29.05 13.16 -5.35
N GLU A 230 29.27 14.49 -5.31
CA GLU A 230 29.09 15.29 -4.10
C GLU A 230 27.62 15.40 -3.67
N VAL A 231 26.69 15.56 -4.62
CA VAL A 231 25.23 15.62 -4.31
C VAL A 231 24.73 14.26 -3.81
N LEU A 232 25.19 13.18 -4.43
CA LEU A 232 24.91 11.82 -4.01
C LEU A 232 25.46 11.50 -2.62
N ASN A 233 26.72 11.86 -2.36
CA ASN A 233 27.35 11.66 -1.06
C ASN A 233 26.61 12.45 0.05
N LYS A 234 26.28 13.71 -0.18
CA LYS A 234 25.47 14.50 0.75
C LYS A 234 24.11 13.88 1.00
N PHE A 235 23.47 13.34 -0.05
CA PHE A 235 22.22 12.62 0.09
C PHE A 235 22.39 11.34 0.93
N TYR A 236 23.43 10.55 0.69
CA TYR A 236 23.71 9.33 1.46
C TYR A 236 24.06 9.63 2.92
N GLU A 237 24.80 10.71 3.20
CA GLU A 237 25.06 11.16 4.56
C GLU A 237 23.78 11.60 5.27
N ASN A 238 22.92 12.35 4.58
CA ASN A 238 21.61 12.75 5.10
C ASN A 238 20.72 11.54 5.40
N VAL A 239 20.66 10.56 4.50
CA VAL A 239 19.94 9.30 4.73
C VAL A 239 20.50 8.57 5.96
N ARG A 240 21.81 8.39 6.06
CA ARG A 240 22.44 7.72 7.22
C ARG A 240 22.11 8.44 8.52
N MET A 241 22.16 9.77 8.53
CA MET A 241 21.85 10.59 9.70
C MET A 241 20.38 10.43 10.12
N ASN A 242 19.44 10.43 9.17
CA ASN A 242 18.01 10.40 9.45
C ASN A 242 17.47 8.99 9.73
N VAL A 243 18.01 7.99 9.07
CA VAL A 243 17.51 6.62 9.03
C VAL A 243 18.37 5.65 9.85
N GLY A 244 19.66 5.92 9.98
CA GLY A 244 20.55 5.13 10.81
C GLY A 244 20.11 5.10 12.27
N ASP A 245 20.46 4.00 12.98
CA ASP A 245 20.17 3.79 14.41
C ASP A 245 18.68 3.61 14.76
N ILE A 246 17.83 3.29 13.78
CA ILE A 246 16.47 2.79 14.04
C ILE A 246 16.56 1.27 14.18
N ASP A 247 16.57 0.78 15.42
CA ASP A 247 16.88 -0.64 15.70
C ASP A 247 15.62 -1.51 15.85
N ASN A 248 14.47 -0.93 16.23
CA ASN A 248 13.26 -1.72 16.40
C ASN A 248 12.47 -1.88 15.09
N LEU A 249 11.87 -3.07 14.91
CA LEU A 249 11.12 -3.45 13.71
C LEU A 249 9.93 -2.52 13.44
N GLU A 250 9.20 -2.11 14.47
CA GLU A 250 8.03 -1.23 14.35
C GLU A 250 8.41 0.18 13.82
N GLY A 251 9.53 0.72 14.33
CA GLY A 251 10.08 2.00 13.86
C GLY A 251 10.55 1.91 12.40
N LYS A 252 11.22 0.83 12.01
CA LYS A 252 11.63 0.58 10.62
C LYS A 252 10.42 0.49 9.70
N GLN A 253 9.40 -0.27 10.05
CA GLN A 253 8.15 -0.40 9.27
C GLN A 253 7.40 0.94 9.17
N THR A 254 7.32 1.71 10.25
CA THR A 254 6.69 3.03 10.26
C THR A 254 7.41 4.01 9.34
N LEU A 255 8.74 4.01 9.36
CA LEU A 255 9.54 4.84 8.45
C LEU A 255 9.35 4.45 6.99
N ILE A 256 9.42 3.15 6.68
CA ILE A 256 9.20 2.62 5.33
C ILE A 256 7.80 3.01 4.83
N LYS A 257 6.78 2.88 5.67
CA LYS A 257 5.43 3.31 5.35
C LYS A 257 5.37 4.80 5.02
N ASN A 258 5.97 5.66 5.85
CA ASN A 258 6.02 7.10 5.62
C ASN A 258 6.77 7.45 4.34
N LEU A 259 7.90 6.80 4.07
CA LEU A 259 8.64 6.95 2.82
C LEU A 259 7.77 6.57 1.62
N TYR A 260 7.11 5.42 1.68
CA TYR A 260 6.26 4.97 0.60
C TYR A 260 5.08 5.91 0.35
N GLU A 261 4.32 6.28 1.39
CA GLU A 261 3.14 7.11 1.25
C GLU A 261 3.46 8.56 0.84
N LYS A 262 4.55 9.13 1.36
CA LYS A 262 4.86 10.55 1.19
C LYS A 262 5.89 10.81 0.10
N PHE A 263 6.98 10.03 0.07
CA PHE A 263 8.01 10.16 -0.93
C PHE A 263 7.52 9.72 -2.31
N PHE A 264 6.93 8.53 -2.41
CA PHE A 264 6.51 7.98 -3.69
C PHE A 264 5.42 8.83 -4.34
N LYS A 265 4.44 9.28 -3.56
CA LYS A 265 3.42 10.24 -4.05
C LYS A 265 4.00 11.59 -4.48
N GLY A 266 5.04 12.05 -3.79
CA GLY A 266 5.69 13.33 -4.11
C GLY A 266 6.63 13.25 -5.31
N ALA A 267 7.42 12.18 -5.40
CA ALA A 267 8.43 12.00 -6.44
C ALA A 267 7.86 11.42 -7.75
N PHE A 268 6.87 10.53 -7.67
CA PHE A 268 6.33 9.76 -8.78
C PHE A 268 4.79 9.78 -8.83
N PRO A 269 4.15 10.97 -8.85
CA PRO A 269 2.69 11.09 -8.74
C PRO A 269 1.95 10.35 -9.87
N LYS A 270 2.47 10.36 -11.09
CA LYS A 270 1.86 9.69 -12.25
C LYS A 270 1.78 8.18 -12.06
N THR A 271 2.82 7.57 -11.51
CA THR A 271 2.87 6.12 -11.23
C THR A 271 1.88 5.75 -10.14
N VAL A 272 1.78 6.55 -9.08
CA VAL A 272 0.83 6.34 -7.97
C VAL A 272 -0.62 6.42 -8.44
N ASP A 273 -0.96 7.45 -9.21
CA ASP A 273 -2.32 7.66 -9.72
C ASP A 273 -2.74 6.55 -10.71
N LYS A 274 -1.81 6.09 -11.56
CA LYS A 274 -2.05 5.02 -12.54
C LYS A 274 -2.36 3.68 -11.87
N LEU A 275 -1.70 3.37 -10.77
CA LEU A 275 -1.74 2.06 -10.12
C LEU A 275 -2.77 1.94 -9.00
N GLY A 276 -3.38 3.06 -8.56
CA GLY A 276 -4.44 3.05 -7.55
C GLY A 276 -4.01 2.46 -6.20
N ILE A 277 -2.77 2.74 -5.79
CA ILE A 277 -2.16 2.17 -4.61
C ILE A 277 -2.88 2.60 -3.33
N VAL A 278 -3.41 1.65 -2.57
CA VAL A 278 -4.16 1.88 -1.33
C VAL A 278 -3.65 0.94 -0.23
N TYR A 279 -3.35 1.50 0.94
CA TYR A 279 -2.94 0.71 2.11
C TYR A 279 -4.13 -0.04 2.71
N THR A 280 -4.00 -1.35 2.89
CA THR A 280 -5.05 -2.20 3.46
C THR A 280 -5.01 -2.16 5.00
N PRO A 281 -6.12 -1.84 5.69
CA PRO A 281 -6.17 -1.93 7.14
C PRO A 281 -5.89 -3.34 7.65
N VAL A 282 -5.07 -3.43 8.70
CA VAL A 282 -4.64 -4.73 9.24
C VAL A 282 -5.80 -5.56 9.76
N GLU A 283 -6.86 -4.92 10.29
CA GLU A 283 -8.06 -5.57 10.78
C GLU A 283 -8.79 -6.35 9.66
N CYS A 284 -8.81 -5.79 8.45
CA CYS A 284 -9.38 -6.47 7.28
C CYS A 284 -8.49 -7.63 6.82
N VAL A 285 -7.16 -7.45 6.87
CA VAL A 285 -6.20 -8.49 6.49
C VAL A 285 -6.28 -9.68 7.45
N ASP A 286 -6.28 -9.41 8.76
CA ASP A 286 -6.39 -10.45 9.78
C ASP A 286 -7.69 -11.23 9.65
N PHE A 287 -8.82 -10.53 9.46
CA PHE A 287 -10.12 -11.17 9.22
C PHE A 287 -10.09 -12.11 8.00
N ILE A 288 -9.46 -11.68 6.90
CA ILE A 288 -9.34 -12.51 5.69
C ILE A 288 -8.48 -13.74 5.96
N ILE A 289 -7.32 -13.58 6.59
CA ILE A 289 -6.39 -14.69 6.88
C ILE A 289 -7.04 -15.74 7.76
N HIS A 290 -7.67 -15.33 8.87
CA HIS A 290 -8.37 -16.25 9.76
C HIS A 290 -9.56 -16.91 9.08
N SER A 291 -10.32 -16.15 8.28
CA SER A 291 -11.45 -16.70 7.51
C SER A 291 -11.02 -17.75 6.49
N VAL A 292 -9.88 -17.55 5.84
CA VAL A 292 -9.32 -18.54 4.89
C VAL A 292 -8.94 -19.82 5.62
N ASP A 293 -8.30 -19.73 6.79
CA ASP A 293 -7.93 -20.92 7.59
C ASP A 293 -9.18 -21.69 8.07
N ASP A 294 -10.21 -20.99 8.55
CA ASP A 294 -11.49 -21.60 8.94
C ASP A 294 -12.16 -22.34 7.77
N ILE A 295 -12.19 -21.69 6.59
CA ILE A 295 -12.75 -22.30 5.39
C ILE A 295 -11.94 -23.52 4.95
N LEU A 296 -10.60 -23.46 4.99
CA LEU A 296 -9.75 -24.58 4.65
C LEU A 296 -10.00 -25.78 5.57
N ARG A 297 -10.13 -25.55 6.88
CA ARG A 297 -10.45 -26.60 7.86
C ARG A 297 -11.83 -27.21 7.62
N LYS A 298 -12.83 -26.37 7.39
CA LYS A 298 -14.23 -26.77 7.24
C LYS A 298 -14.52 -27.47 5.92
N GLU A 299 -13.93 -26.98 4.84
CA GLU A 299 -14.26 -27.41 3.47
C GLU A 299 -13.29 -28.43 2.89
N PHE A 300 -12.06 -28.50 3.40
CA PHE A 300 -10.99 -29.27 2.79
C PHE A 300 -10.17 -30.09 3.78
N ASP A 301 -10.50 -30.04 5.08
CA ASP A 301 -9.79 -30.76 6.16
C ASP A 301 -8.29 -30.48 6.18
N CYS A 302 -7.91 -29.21 5.88
CA CYS A 302 -6.53 -28.74 5.90
C CYS A 302 -6.45 -27.29 6.45
N SER A 303 -5.24 -26.82 6.70
CA SER A 303 -4.97 -25.49 7.25
C SER A 303 -3.95 -24.72 6.41
N LEU A 304 -3.77 -23.43 6.68
CA LEU A 304 -2.72 -22.62 6.06
C LEU A 304 -1.30 -23.14 6.37
N SER A 305 -1.12 -23.92 7.45
CA SER A 305 0.17 -24.51 7.84
C SER A 305 0.53 -25.77 7.05
N ASP A 306 -0.47 -26.49 6.52
CA ASP A 306 -0.25 -27.81 5.97
C ASP A 306 0.58 -27.79 4.67
N GLU A 307 1.30 -28.88 4.43
CA GLU A 307 2.13 -29.06 3.25
C GLU A 307 1.28 -29.06 1.97
N ASN A 308 1.82 -28.50 0.90
CA ASN A 308 1.16 -28.33 -0.41
C ASN A 308 -0.05 -27.37 -0.41
N VAL A 309 -0.29 -26.62 0.67
CA VAL A 309 -1.22 -25.50 0.67
C VAL A 309 -0.45 -24.24 0.23
N HIS A 310 -0.29 -24.08 -1.09
CA HIS A 310 0.38 -22.90 -1.66
C HIS A 310 -0.51 -21.65 -1.57
N ILE A 311 0.06 -20.56 -1.09
CA ILE A 311 -0.59 -19.27 -0.84
C ILE A 311 -0.01 -18.22 -1.77
N LEU A 312 -0.86 -17.50 -2.47
CA LEU A 312 -0.43 -16.42 -3.39
C LEU A 312 -1.14 -15.12 -3.05
N ASP A 313 -0.34 -14.07 -2.82
CA ASP A 313 -0.80 -12.69 -2.87
C ASP A 313 -0.41 -12.08 -4.23
N PRO A 314 -1.37 -11.95 -5.16
CA PRO A 314 -1.08 -11.49 -6.52
C PRO A 314 -0.94 -9.97 -6.64
N PHE A 315 -1.19 -9.22 -5.57
CA PHE A 315 -1.15 -7.75 -5.52
C PHE A 315 -0.53 -7.28 -4.21
N THR A 316 0.69 -7.72 -3.97
CA THR A 316 1.37 -7.72 -2.66
C THR A 316 1.51 -6.33 -2.02
N GLY A 317 1.65 -5.28 -2.84
CA GLY A 317 1.89 -3.93 -2.32
C GLY A 317 3.14 -3.90 -1.44
N THR A 318 2.98 -3.50 -0.19
CA THR A 318 4.08 -3.46 0.81
C THR A 318 4.22 -4.74 1.64
N GLY A 319 3.57 -5.84 1.23
CA GLY A 319 3.69 -7.15 1.87
C GLY A 319 2.77 -7.35 3.09
N THR A 320 1.72 -6.55 3.26
CA THR A 320 0.89 -6.59 4.48
C THR A 320 0.21 -7.94 4.69
N PHE A 321 -0.35 -8.57 3.65
CA PHE A 321 -0.99 -9.88 3.79
C PHE A 321 -0.01 -10.95 4.26
N ILE A 322 1.17 -11.01 3.68
CA ILE A 322 2.16 -12.05 4.00
C ILE A 322 2.81 -11.80 5.36
N THR A 323 3.13 -10.56 5.70
CA THR A 323 3.66 -10.23 7.03
C THR A 323 2.66 -10.57 8.13
N ARG A 324 1.37 -10.25 7.93
CA ARG A 324 0.30 -10.62 8.87
C ARG A 324 0.07 -12.13 8.92
N LEU A 325 0.14 -12.83 7.79
CA LEU A 325 0.05 -14.29 7.74
C LEU A 325 1.16 -14.95 8.58
N LEU A 326 2.41 -14.52 8.43
CA LEU A 326 3.53 -15.04 9.22
C LEU A 326 3.37 -14.75 10.72
N GLN A 327 2.79 -13.60 11.08
CA GLN A 327 2.57 -13.18 12.47
C GLN A 327 1.29 -13.76 13.10
N SER A 328 0.38 -14.32 12.31
CA SER A 328 -0.95 -14.77 12.78
C SER A 328 -0.91 -15.93 13.78
N GLY A 329 0.17 -16.71 13.80
CA GLY A 329 0.27 -17.95 14.56
C GLY A 329 -0.47 -19.14 13.93
N LEU A 330 -1.12 -18.95 12.75
CA LEU A 330 -1.81 -20.04 12.03
C LEU A 330 -0.83 -20.98 11.33
N ILE A 331 0.35 -20.50 10.95
CA ILE A 331 1.44 -21.34 10.49
C ILE A 331 2.24 -21.79 11.71
N ARG A 332 2.33 -23.11 11.90
CA ARG A 332 3.10 -23.71 13.01
C ARG A 332 4.58 -23.30 12.91
N PRO A 333 5.27 -23.11 14.02
CA PRO A 333 6.68 -22.70 14.01
C PRO A 333 7.59 -23.64 13.19
N GLU A 334 7.35 -24.95 13.22
CA GLU A 334 8.09 -25.95 12.44
C GLU A 334 7.83 -25.86 10.93
N ASP A 335 6.71 -25.31 10.51
CA ASP A 335 6.33 -25.18 9.10
C ASP A 335 6.74 -23.84 8.49
N LEU A 336 7.07 -22.82 9.32
CA LEU A 336 7.37 -21.47 8.86
C LEU A 336 8.45 -21.44 7.77
N GLU A 337 9.56 -22.17 7.94
CA GLU A 337 10.64 -22.18 6.97
C GLU A 337 10.23 -22.84 5.64
N ARG A 338 9.48 -23.94 5.70
CA ARG A 338 8.97 -24.63 4.50
C ARG A 338 8.03 -23.72 3.73
N LYS A 339 7.07 -23.07 4.44
CA LYS A 339 6.12 -22.11 3.86
C LYS A 339 6.84 -20.94 3.19
N TYR A 340 7.76 -20.32 3.92
CA TYR A 340 8.54 -19.20 3.45
C TYR A 340 9.35 -19.51 2.18
N LYS A 341 10.01 -20.66 2.13
CA LYS A 341 10.84 -21.06 0.99
C LYS A 341 10.07 -21.52 -0.24
N ASN A 342 8.93 -22.22 -0.03
CA ASN A 342 8.36 -23.02 -1.11
C ASN A 342 6.91 -22.72 -1.42
N GLU A 343 6.11 -22.27 -0.45
CA GLU A 343 4.64 -22.30 -0.56
C GLU A 343 3.97 -20.93 -0.38
N ILE A 344 4.74 -19.88 -0.09
CA ILE A 344 4.25 -18.50 -0.08
C ILE A 344 4.77 -17.80 -1.32
N HIS A 345 3.86 -17.20 -2.08
CA HIS A 345 4.12 -16.54 -3.36
C HIS A 345 3.54 -15.13 -3.36
N CYS A 346 4.24 -14.22 -4.02
CA CYS A 346 3.90 -12.80 -4.07
C CYS A 346 4.15 -12.23 -5.47
N ASN A 347 3.28 -11.35 -5.94
CA ASN A 347 3.50 -10.58 -7.16
C ASN A 347 3.36 -9.09 -6.87
N GLU A 348 4.31 -8.31 -7.34
CA GLU A 348 4.24 -6.86 -7.29
C GLU A 348 4.78 -6.24 -8.58
N LEU A 349 4.05 -5.27 -9.12
CA LEU A 349 4.40 -4.59 -10.36
C LEU A 349 5.30 -3.36 -10.14
N VAL A 350 5.14 -2.71 -8.98
CA VAL A 350 5.84 -1.46 -8.64
C VAL A 350 7.14 -1.78 -7.95
N LEU A 351 8.27 -1.40 -8.55
CA LEU A 351 9.61 -1.71 -8.04
C LEU A 351 9.80 -1.33 -6.57
N LEU A 352 9.38 -0.13 -6.17
CA LEU A 352 9.55 0.31 -4.78
C LEU A 352 8.68 -0.49 -3.81
N ALA A 353 7.44 -0.79 -4.17
CA ALA A 353 6.56 -1.63 -3.36
C ALA A 353 7.11 -3.05 -3.22
N TYR A 354 7.63 -3.61 -4.32
CA TYR A 354 8.33 -4.90 -4.35
C TYR A 354 9.50 -4.93 -3.35
N TYR A 355 10.38 -3.91 -3.35
CA TYR A 355 11.49 -3.83 -2.39
C TYR A 355 11.01 -3.76 -0.94
N ILE A 356 9.98 -2.95 -0.69
CA ILE A 356 9.39 -2.80 0.64
C ILE A 356 8.77 -4.12 1.11
N ALA A 357 8.03 -4.80 0.24
CA ALA A 357 7.41 -6.08 0.55
C ALA A 357 8.48 -7.13 0.90
N ASP A 358 9.50 -7.24 0.08
CA ASP A 358 10.61 -8.18 0.27
C ASP A 358 11.25 -7.99 1.65
N VAL A 359 11.70 -6.77 1.95
CA VAL A 359 12.32 -6.44 3.23
C VAL A 359 11.38 -6.64 4.43
N ASN A 360 10.10 -6.28 4.31
CA ASN A 360 9.12 -6.47 5.38
C ASN A 360 8.89 -7.96 5.67
N ILE A 361 8.73 -8.77 4.63
CA ILE A 361 8.51 -10.21 4.75
C ILE A 361 9.73 -10.87 5.38
N GLU A 362 10.93 -10.57 4.88
CA GLU A 362 12.19 -11.08 5.43
C GLU A 362 12.39 -10.67 6.89
N SER A 363 12.17 -9.40 7.22
CA SER A 363 12.30 -8.89 8.59
C SER A 363 11.37 -9.60 9.57
N VAL A 364 10.12 -9.83 9.16
CA VAL A 364 9.14 -10.54 9.99
C VAL A 364 9.56 -12.01 10.14
N PHE A 365 9.91 -12.69 9.04
CA PHE A 365 10.34 -14.09 9.09
C PHE A 365 11.54 -14.26 10.02
N HIS A 366 12.61 -13.46 9.87
CA HIS A 366 13.79 -13.55 10.70
C HIS A 366 13.56 -13.16 12.17
N SER A 367 12.56 -12.34 12.46
CA SER A 367 12.15 -12.04 13.84
C SER A 367 11.45 -13.23 14.52
N LEU A 368 10.75 -14.06 13.75
CA LEU A 368 10.04 -15.24 14.23
C LEU A 368 10.93 -16.47 14.33
N VAL A 369 11.82 -16.65 13.34
CA VAL A 369 12.74 -17.80 13.25
C VAL A 369 14.13 -17.31 13.59
N LYS A 370 14.59 -17.58 14.84
CA LYS A 370 15.95 -17.24 15.27
C LYS A 370 16.94 -18.15 14.53
N ARG A 371 17.65 -17.60 13.57
CA ARG A 371 18.67 -18.30 12.77
C ARG A 371 19.99 -17.53 12.79
N ASP A 372 21.09 -18.28 12.73
CA ASP A 372 22.44 -17.70 12.61
C ASP A 372 22.77 -17.28 11.17
N THR A 373 22.02 -17.78 10.17
CA THR A 373 22.25 -17.52 8.75
C THR A 373 21.05 -16.82 8.12
N TYR A 374 21.34 -15.79 7.35
CA TYR A 374 20.33 -15.08 6.55
C TYR A 374 19.72 -15.98 5.47
N LEU A 375 18.42 -15.85 5.26
CA LEU A 375 17.66 -16.58 4.26
C LEU A 375 16.80 -15.57 3.46
N PRO A 376 17.10 -15.32 2.16
CA PRO A 376 16.32 -14.42 1.34
C PRO A 376 14.92 -14.99 1.01
N PHE A 377 13.98 -14.11 0.73
CA PHE A 377 12.64 -14.49 0.31
C PHE A 377 12.54 -14.60 -1.22
N GLU A 378 12.63 -15.81 -1.74
CA GLU A 378 12.53 -16.08 -3.19
C GLU A 378 11.08 -16.16 -3.69
N GLY A 379 10.09 -16.08 -2.79
CA GLY A 379 8.67 -16.20 -3.14
C GLY A 379 8.08 -14.96 -3.79
N ILE A 380 8.77 -13.82 -3.76
CA ILE A 380 8.30 -12.57 -4.36
C ILE A 380 8.85 -12.37 -5.77
N CYS A 381 7.96 -12.02 -6.70
CA CYS A 381 8.29 -11.75 -8.10
C CYS A 381 7.97 -10.29 -8.46
N LEU A 382 8.91 -9.60 -9.10
CA LEU A 382 8.60 -8.35 -9.79
C LEU A 382 7.94 -8.67 -11.13
N THR A 383 6.61 -8.61 -11.17
CA THR A 383 5.83 -8.99 -12.35
C THR A 383 4.44 -8.38 -12.33
N ASP A 384 3.85 -8.22 -13.51
CA ASP A 384 2.43 -7.91 -13.65
C ASP A 384 1.62 -9.22 -13.60
N THR A 385 0.81 -9.38 -12.56
CA THR A 385 -0.02 -10.57 -12.35
C THR A 385 -0.88 -10.91 -13.57
N PHE A 386 -1.53 -9.91 -14.17
CA PHE A 386 -2.39 -10.14 -15.32
C PHE A 386 -1.59 -10.56 -16.55
N GLN A 387 -0.37 -10.08 -16.71
CA GLN A 387 0.51 -10.44 -17.82
C GLN A 387 0.99 -11.89 -17.74
N THR A 388 0.97 -12.51 -16.54
CA THR A 388 1.42 -13.90 -16.37
C THR A 388 0.62 -14.93 -17.17
N THR A 389 -0.61 -14.58 -17.60
CA THR A 389 -1.51 -15.44 -18.38
C THR A 389 -1.67 -15.01 -19.84
N GLU A 390 -1.07 -13.88 -20.25
CA GLU A 390 -1.28 -13.33 -21.60
C GLU A 390 -0.56 -14.09 -22.70
N ASN A 391 0.60 -14.67 -22.40
CA ASN A 391 1.39 -15.40 -23.39
C ASN A 391 1.94 -16.70 -22.77
N GLU A 392 1.42 -17.84 -23.18
CA GLU A 392 1.98 -19.15 -22.83
C GLU A 392 3.39 -19.35 -23.41
N GLU A 393 3.70 -18.69 -24.54
CA GLU A 393 4.98 -18.79 -25.26
C GLU A 393 6.00 -17.70 -24.87
N ASN A 394 5.68 -16.76 -23.97
CA ASN A 394 6.60 -15.71 -23.59
C ASN A 394 7.76 -16.30 -22.78
N VAL A 395 8.88 -16.49 -23.48
CA VAL A 395 10.15 -16.76 -22.82
C VAL A 395 10.55 -15.51 -22.07
N LEU A 396 10.45 -15.58 -20.74
CA LEU A 396 10.93 -14.53 -19.85
C LEU A 396 12.40 -14.25 -20.13
N ASP A 397 12.81 -12.99 -20.06
CA ASP A 397 14.19 -12.63 -20.32
C ASP A 397 15.11 -13.12 -19.20
N GLN A 398 16.02 -14.00 -19.57
CA GLN A 398 17.04 -14.56 -18.67
C GLN A 398 18.36 -13.78 -18.71
N THR A 399 18.49 -12.76 -19.54
CA THR A 399 19.73 -12.00 -19.67
C THR A 399 19.89 -10.97 -18.57
N TRP A 400 18.87 -10.19 -18.33
CA TRP A 400 18.86 -9.12 -17.31
C TRP A 400 18.24 -9.53 -15.98
N PHE A 401 17.16 -10.36 -16.01
CA PHE A 401 16.41 -10.76 -14.81
C PHE A 401 16.27 -12.28 -14.65
N PRO A 402 17.40 -13.06 -14.71
CA PRO A 402 17.32 -14.53 -14.76
C PRO A 402 16.65 -15.15 -13.53
N GLU A 403 16.96 -14.67 -12.34
CA GLU A 403 16.43 -15.22 -11.10
C GLU A 403 14.94 -14.85 -10.93
N ASN A 404 14.56 -13.58 -11.22
CA ASN A 404 13.17 -13.18 -11.19
C ASN A 404 12.33 -13.98 -12.19
N ALA A 405 12.84 -14.19 -13.40
CA ALA A 405 12.20 -15.03 -14.42
C ALA A 405 12.00 -16.47 -13.94
N ALA A 406 13.04 -17.07 -13.33
CA ALA A 406 12.94 -18.41 -12.76
C ALA A 406 11.90 -18.50 -11.62
N ASN A 407 11.81 -17.48 -10.76
CA ASN A 407 10.83 -17.43 -9.69
C ASN A 407 9.39 -17.30 -10.24
N VAL A 408 9.18 -16.47 -11.27
CA VAL A 408 7.88 -16.39 -11.97
C VAL A 408 7.49 -17.74 -12.56
N ASP A 409 8.40 -18.43 -13.23
CA ASP A 409 8.14 -19.76 -13.81
C ASP A 409 7.85 -20.82 -12.72
N LYS A 410 8.56 -20.80 -11.59
CA LYS A 410 8.29 -21.64 -10.43
C LYS A 410 6.89 -21.38 -9.89
N GLN A 411 6.52 -20.11 -9.73
CA GLN A 411 5.22 -19.71 -9.24
C GLN A 411 4.07 -20.10 -10.18
N LYS A 412 4.23 -19.95 -11.51
CA LYS A 412 3.25 -20.38 -12.51
C LYS A 412 2.92 -21.86 -12.38
N LYS A 413 3.90 -22.70 -12.07
CA LYS A 413 3.77 -24.17 -11.92
C LYS A 413 3.28 -24.60 -10.54
N ALA A 414 3.31 -23.72 -9.55
CA ALA A 414 2.92 -24.04 -8.19
C ALA A 414 1.42 -24.39 -8.11
N PRO A 415 1.02 -25.42 -7.35
CA PRO A 415 -0.38 -25.80 -7.15
C PRO A 415 -1.05 -24.83 -6.15
N VAL A 416 -1.29 -23.58 -6.59
CA VAL A 416 -1.86 -22.54 -5.74
C VAL A 416 -3.26 -22.95 -5.28
N ARG A 417 -3.46 -22.98 -3.98
CA ARG A 417 -4.70 -23.33 -3.31
C ARG A 417 -5.40 -22.15 -2.63
N VAL A 418 -4.63 -21.16 -2.24
CA VAL A 418 -5.12 -19.93 -1.62
C VAL A 418 -4.64 -18.73 -2.41
N ILE A 419 -5.56 -17.88 -2.84
CA ILE A 419 -5.28 -16.59 -3.45
C ILE A 419 -5.92 -15.53 -2.55
N MET A 420 -5.13 -14.64 -1.97
CA MET A 420 -5.65 -13.57 -1.12
C MET A 420 -4.91 -12.26 -1.36
N GLY A 421 -5.62 -11.14 -1.29
CA GLY A 421 -4.99 -9.83 -1.54
C GLY A 421 -5.98 -8.70 -1.68
N ASN A 422 -5.44 -7.55 -2.07
CA ASN A 422 -6.18 -6.33 -2.35
C ASN A 422 -5.94 -5.89 -3.81
N PRO A 423 -6.79 -6.30 -4.77
CA PRO A 423 -6.59 -5.98 -6.18
C PRO A 423 -6.71 -4.48 -6.47
N PRO A 424 -6.12 -3.98 -7.58
CA PRO A 424 -6.15 -2.56 -7.93
C PRO A 424 -7.57 -2.05 -8.21
N TYR A 425 -7.85 -0.81 -7.79
CA TYR A 425 -9.18 -0.16 -7.84
C TYR A 425 -9.41 0.73 -9.06
N SER A 426 -8.57 0.71 -10.07
CA SER A 426 -8.76 1.55 -11.26
C SER A 426 -10.07 1.21 -11.97
N VAL A 427 -10.95 2.20 -12.11
CA VAL A 427 -12.30 2.05 -12.68
C VAL A 427 -12.41 2.94 -13.92
N GLY A 428 -12.72 2.32 -15.07
CA GLY A 428 -13.21 3.01 -16.26
C GLY A 428 -12.30 4.07 -16.86
N GLN A 429 -11.01 4.04 -16.61
CA GLN A 429 -10.07 5.01 -17.13
C GLN A 429 -9.83 4.74 -18.63
N LYS A 430 -10.63 5.40 -19.48
CA LYS A 430 -10.53 5.34 -20.93
C LYS A 430 -9.73 6.49 -21.54
N SER A 431 -9.40 7.51 -20.73
CA SER A 431 -8.67 8.67 -21.22
C SER A 431 -7.21 8.33 -21.43
N ALA A 432 -6.72 8.47 -22.65
CA ALA A 432 -5.30 8.42 -22.98
C ALA A 432 -4.56 9.70 -22.49
N ASN A 433 -5.29 10.72 -22.02
CA ASN A 433 -4.70 11.89 -21.42
C ASN A 433 -4.01 11.47 -20.12
N ASP A 434 -2.77 11.86 -19.95
CA ASP A 434 -1.92 11.61 -18.78
C ASP A 434 -1.49 10.14 -18.57
N ASN A 435 -1.53 9.28 -19.60
CA ASN A 435 -1.20 7.86 -19.52
C ASN A 435 -1.99 7.07 -18.45
N ALA A 436 -3.20 7.54 -18.11
CA ALA A 436 -4.04 6.95 -17.08
C ALA A 436 -5.01 5.87 -17.58
N GLN A 437 -4.87 5.44 -18.84
CA GLN A 437 -5.72 4.39 -19.41
C GLN A 437 -5.42 3.04 -18.77
N ASN A 438 -6.48 2.27 -18.43
CA ASN A 438 -6.33 0.88 -17.99
C ASN A 438 -5.61 0.06 -19.08
N LEU A 439 -4.66 -0.76 -18.63
CA LEU A 439 -3.96 -1.68 -19.54
C LEU A 439 -4.93 -2.70 -20.12
N SER A 440 -4.72 -3.05 -21.40
CA SER A 440 -5.46 -4.10 -22.09
C SER A 440 -4.67 -5.41 -22.00
N TYR A 441 -5.36 -6.47 -21.65
CA TYR A 441 -4.83 -7.82 -21.56
C TYR A 441 -5.68 -8.71 -22.47
N ALA A 442 -5.13 -9.04 -23.66
CA ALA A 442 -5.91 -9.64 -24.75
C ALA A 442 -6.56 -10.97 -24.35
N HIS A 443 -5.82 -11.84 -23.69
CA HIS A 443 -6.33 -13.14 -23.23
C HIS A 443 -7.36 -12.96 -22.11
N LEU A 444 -7.03 -12.20 -21.06
CA LEU A 444 -7.91 -11.98 -19.92
C LEU A 444 -9.18 -11.22 -20.33
N ASP A 445 -9.07 -10.21 -21.19
CA ASP A 445 -10.23 -9.48 -21.73
C ASP A 445 -11.13 -10.40 -22.57
N LYS A 446 -10.55 -11.32 -23.33
CA LYS A 446 -11.30 -12.36 -24.05
C LYS A 446 -12.02 -13.31 -23.07
N ARG A 447 -11.34 -13.74 -22.00
CA ARG A 447 -11.97 -14.57 -20.96
C ARG A 447 -13.18 -13.86 -20.32
N ILE A 448 -13.07 -12.57 -20.03
CA ILE A 448 -14.19 -11.76 -19.52
C ILE A 448 -15.32 -11.67 -20.55
N ALA A 449 -15.00 -11.47 -21.81
CA ALA A 449 -15.99 -11.43 -22.89
C ALA A 449 -16.78 -12.73 -23.02
N GLU A 450 -16.09 -13.88 -22.93
CA GLU A 450 -16.68 -15.22 -23.07
C GLU A 450 -17.43 -15.69 -21.83
N THR A 451 -17.18 -15.11 -20.64
CA THR A 451 -17.80 -15.46 -19.35
C THR A 451 -18.74 -14.34 -18.88
N TYR A 452 -18.23 -13.37 -18.15
CA TYR A 452 -19.00 -12.33 -17.49
C TYR A 452 -19.84 -11.49 -18.45
N ALA A 453 -19.23 -11.03 -19.55
CA ALA A 453 -19.94 -10.19 -20.51
C ALA A 453 -20.97 -10.98 -21.33
N LYS A 454 -20.71 -12.26 -21.61
CA LYS A 454 -21.67 -13.15 -22.28
C LYS A 454 -22.87 -13.44 -21.41
N ALA A 455 -22.68 -13.64 -20.10
CA ALA A 455 -23.76 -13.92 -19.14
C ALA A 455 -24.56 -12.67 -18.75
N ALA A 456 -24.06 -11.47 -19.03
CA ALA A 456 -24.71 -10.20 -18.71
C ALA A 456 -25.71 -9.78 -19.81
N GLN A 457 -26.91 -9.34 -19.40
CA GLN A 457 -27.93 -8.75 -20.29
C GLN A 457 -27.77 -7.24 -20.43
N ALA A 458 -27.03 -6.59 -19.52
CA ALA A 458 -26.82 -5.14 -19.52
C ALA A 458 -26.20 -4.66 -20.85
N THR A 459 -26.69 -3.55 -21.40
CA THR A 459 -26.20 -2.94 -22.65
C THR A 459 -24.81 -2.37 -22.50
N ASN A 460 -24.52 -1.75 -21.33
CA ASN A 460 -23.19 -1.21 -21.03
C ASN A 460 -22.41 -2.17 -20.15
N LYS A 461 -21.42 -2.85 -20.73
CA LYS A 461 -20.59 -3.86 -20.08
C LYS A 461 -19.17 -3.37 -19.75
N ASN A 462 -18.90 -2.07 -19.91
CA ASN A 462 -17.53 -1.53 -19.73
C ASN A 462 -16.95 -1.76 -18.34
N SER A 463 -17.77 -1.69 -17.29
CA SER A 463 -17.32 -1.92 -15.91
C SER A 463 -16.94 -3.37 -15.59
N LEU A 464 -17.27 -4.33 -16.47
CA LEU A 464 -16.77 -5.70 -16.35
C LEU A 464 -15.28 -5.84 -16.66
N TYR A 465 -14.68 -4.83 -17.28
CA TYR A 465 -13.25 -4.78 -17.62
C TYR A 465 -12.44 -3.92 -16.63
N ASP A 466 -13.04 -3.51 -15.51
CA ASP A 466 -12.32 -2.82 -14.45
C ASP A 466 -11.28 -3.75 -13.81
N SER A 467 -10.17 -3.20 -13.34
CA SER A 467 -9.01 -3.99 -12.87
C SER A 467 -9.36 -4.98 -11.76
N TYR A 468 -10.24 -4.61 -10.83
CA TYR A 468 -10.66 -5.53 -9.76
C TYR A 468 -11.50 -6.71 -10.28
N ILE A 469 -12.33 -6.51 -11.32
CA ILE A 469 -13.08 -7.61 -11.98
C ILE A 469 -12.11 -8.51 -12.76
N LYS A 470 -11.11 -7.94 -13.43
CA LYS A 470 -10.00 -8.70 -14.04
C LYS A 470 -9.29 -9.57 -13.01
N ALA A 471 -9.07 -9.06 -11.80
CA ALA A 471 -8.44 -9.82 -10.73
C ALA A 471 -9.27 -11.04 -10.33
N PHE A 472 -10.58 -10.90 -10.20
CA PHE A 472 -11.47 -12.03 -9.95
C PHE A 472 -11.43 -13.06 -11.10
N ARG A 473 -11.44 -12.64 -12.36
CA ARG A 473 -11.37 -13.57 -13.49
C ARG A 473 -10.05 -14.32 -13.51
N TRP A 474 -8.94 -13.59 -13.37
CA TRP A 474 -7.60 -14.16 -13.30
C TRP A 474 -7.49 -15.20 -12.15
N ALA A 475 -7.95 -14.83 -10.96
CA ALA A 475 -7.92 -15.70 -9.80
C ALA A 475 -8.84 -16.93 -9.96
N SER A 476 -10.02 -16.76 -10.57
CA SER A 476 -10.94 -17.85 -10.86
C SER A 476 -10.35 -18.86 -11.86
N ASP A 477 -9.69 -18.36 -12.91
CA ASP A 477 -9.01 -19.24 -13.88
C ASP A 477 -7.83 -19.95 -13.20
N ARG A 478 -7.04 -19.23 -12.39
CA ARG A 478 -5.88 -19.79 -11.67
C ARG A 478 -6.26 -20.88 -10.66
N ILE A 479 -7.33 -20.67 -9.89
CA ILE A 479 -7.81 -21.67 -8.91
C ILE A 479 -8.54 -22.85 -9.57
N ALA A 480 -9.04 -22.67 -10.80
CA ALA A 480 -9.68 -23.73 -11.55
C ALA A 480 -8.73 -24.88 -11.88
N ASP A 481 -7.43 -24.60 -12.00
CA ASP A 481 -6.39 -25.58 -12.27
C ASP A 481 -6.04 -26.43 -11.05
N CYS A 482 -6.45 -26.03 -9.84
CA CYS A 482 -6.21 -26.76 -8.61
C CYS A 482 -7.22 -27.92 -8.47
N LYS A 483 -6.73 -29.16 -8.61
CA LYS A 483 -7.60 -30.37 -8.55
C LYS A 483 -8.27 -30.55 -7.20
N ASP A 484 -7.63 -30.12 -6.13
CA ASP A 484 -8.12 -30.23 -4.76
C ASP A 484 -9.03 -29.06 -4.36
N GLY A 485 -9.27 -28.13 -5.30
CA GLY A 485 -10.01 -26.92 -5.03
C GLY A 485 -9.22 -25.89 -4.22
N GLY A 486 -9.89 -24.82 -3.80
CA GLY A 486 -9.22 -23.78 -3.03
C GLY A 486 -10.09 -22.56 -2.74
N VAL A 487 -9.45 -21.51 -2.27
CA VAL A 487 -10.10 -20.29 -1.79
C VAL A 487 -9.49 -19.06 -2.46
N VAL A 488 -10.35 -18.16 -2.97
CA VAL A 488 -9.97 -16.80 -3.39
C VAL A 488 -10.58 -15.81 -2.39
N ALA A 489 -9.76 -14.97 -1.79
CA ALA A 489 -10.17 -14.02 -0.75
C ALA A 489 -9.66 -12.62 -1.04
N PHE A 490 -10.53 -11.73 -1.50
CA PHE A 490 -10.17 -10.37 -1.86
C PHE A 490 -10.92 -9.32 -1.03
N ILE A 491 -10.21 -8.25 -0.66
CA ILE A 491 -10.83 -7.00 -0.29
C ILE A 491 -10.86 -6.09 -1.51
N SER A 492 -12.03 -5.73 -1.99
CA SER A 492 -12.17 -5.06 -3.28
C SER A 492 -13.28 -4.02 -3.30
N ASN A 493 -13.41 -3.32 -4.45
CA ASN A 493 -14.57 -2.48 -4.71
C ASN A 493 -15.86 -3.31 -4.65
N GLY A 494 -16.79 -2.93 -3.77
CA GLY A 494 -18.06 -3.62 -3.53
C GLY A 494 -19.21 -3.22 -4.47
N ALA A 495 -18.98 -2.31 -5.44
CA ALA A 495 -20.05 -1.86 -6.35
C ALA A 495 -20.61 -2.98 -7.26
N TRP A 496 -19.92 -4.11 -7.35
CA TRP A 496 -20.38 -5.27 -8.11
C TRP A 496 -21.53 -6.04 -7.46
N ILE A 497 -21.73 -5.86 -6.14
CA ILE A 497 -22.70 -6.66 -5.36
C ILE A 497 -24.13 -6.43 -5.87
N ASP A 498 -24.48 -5.18 -6.23
CA ASP A 498 -25.80 -4.78 -6.72
C ASP A 498 -25.76 -4.03 -8.06
N GLY A 499 -24.59 -3.84 -8.65
CA GLY A 499 -24.45 -3.17 -9.94
C GLY A 499 -25.10 -3.94 -11.09
N ASN A 500 -25.91 -3.26 -11.91
CA ASN A 500 -26.62 -3.86 -13.04
C ASN A 500 -25.66 -4.48 -14.08
N ALA A 501 -24.55 -3.80 -14.38
CA ALA A 501 -23.58 -4.28 -15.37
C ALA A 501 -22.85 -5.55 -14.92
N GLN A 502 -22.79 -5.81 -13.60
CA GLN A 502 -22.09 -6.94 -13.01
C GLN A 502 -22.98 -8.18 -12.81
N GLU A 503 -24.21 -8.22 -13.34
CA GLU A 503 -25.08 -9.38 -13.23
C GLU A 503 -24.45 -10.64 -13.80
N GLY A 504 -23.75 -10.56 -14.94
CA GLY A 504 -23.06 -11.69 -15.53
C GLY A 504 -21.86 -12.17 -14.71
N PHE A 505 -21.16 -11.25 -14.03
CA PHE A 505 -20.12 -11.61 -13.08
C PHE A 505 -20.70 -12.42 -11.91
N ARG A 506 -21.80 -11.95 -11.29
CA ARG A 506 -22.48 -12.66 -10.20
C ARG A 506 -22.95 -14.03 -10.62
N LYS A 507 -23.57 -14.18 -11.81
CA LYS A 507 -23.98 -15.48 -12.36
C LYS A 507 -22.83 -16.46 -12.52
N CYS A 508 -21.67 -15.97 -13.01
CA CYS A 508 -20.49 -16.82 -13.14
C CYS A 508 -19.95 -17.25 -11.76
N LEU A 509 -19.97 -16.37 -10.74
CA LEU A 509 -19.60 -16.78 -9.39
C LEU A 509 -20.51 -17.88 -8.82
N GLU A 510 -21.81 -17.81 -9.09
CA GLU A 510 -22.77 -18.86 -8.71
C GLU A 510 -22.47 -20.21 -9.36
N ASP A 511 -22.03 -20.19 -10.62
CA ASP A 511 -21.81 -21.41 -11.40
C ASP A 511 -20.41 -22.02 -11.19
N GLU A 512 -19.40 -21.19 -10.88
CA GLU A 512 -17.98 -21.61 -10.79
C GLU A 512 -17.54 -22.03 -9.38
N TYR A 513 -18.26 -21.60 -8.33
CA TYR A 513 -17.88 -21.86 -6.94
C TYR A 513 -18.93 -22.69 -6.19
N SER A 514 -18.54 -23.24 -5.05
CA SER A 514 -19.42 -23.98 -4.16
C SER A 514 -20.03 -23.12 -3.05
N SER A 515 -19.28 -22.09 -2.62
CA SER A 515 -19.74 -21.11 -1.63
C SER A 515 -19.14 -19.74 -1.93
N VAL A 516 -19.90 -18.69 -1.71
CA VAL A 516 -19.50 -17.28 -1.86
C VAL A 516 -19.87 -16.53 -0.60
N TYR A 517 -18.88 -15.97 0.10
CA TYR A 517 -19.10 -15.12 1.25
C TYR A 517 -18.84 -13.67 0.85
N VAL A 518 -19.78 -12.78 1.14
CA VAL A 518 -19.70 -11.36 0.83
C VAL A 518 -19.96 -10.56 2.10
N PHE A 519 -18.92 -9.94 2.62
CA PHE A 519 -19.00 -9.02 3.73
C PHE A 519 -18.95 -7.59 3.20
N ASN A 520 -20.10 -6.93 3.13
CA ASN A 520 -20.24 -5.56 2.64
C ASN A 520 -19.83 -4.57 3.73
N LEU A 521 -18.73 -3.87 3.53
CA LEU A 521 -18.19 -2.87 4.45
C LEU A 521 -18.70 -1.46 4.16
N ARG A 522 -19.51 -1.29 3.10
CA ARG A 522 -20.05 0.02 2.69
C ARG A 522 -18.97 1.08 2.44
N GLY A 523 -19.22 2.35 2.76
CA GLY A 523 -18.27 3.46 2.63
C GLY A 523 -18.30 4.17 1.28
N ASN A 524 -19.41 4.05 0.52
CA ASN A 524 -19.58 4.70 -0.77
C ASN A 524 -19.70 6.21 -0.63
N GLN A 525 -18.66 6.95 -1.00
CA GLN A 525 -18.60 8.41 -0.96
C GLN A 525 -19.11 9.08 -2.26
N ARG A 526 -19.68 8.30 -3.19
CA ARG A 526 -20.29 8.82 -4.42
C ARG A 526 -21.80 9.06 -4.25
N THR A 527 -22.35 8.65 -3.13
CA THR A 527 -23.74 8.90 -2.73
C THR A 527 -23.89 10.27 -2.06
N SER A 528 -25.11 10.76 -1.90
CA SER A 528 -25.44 12.04 -1.27
C SER A 528 -26.61 11.92 -0.31
N GLY A 529 -26.79 12.92 0.56
CA GLY A 529 -27.90 12.99 1.50
C GLY A 529 -27.87 11.85 2.54
N GLU A 530 -29.04 11.30 2.83
CA GLU A 530 -29.21 10.25 3.85
C GLU A 530 -28.50 8.95 3.47
N LEU A 531 -28.47 8.60 2.20
CA LEU A 531 -27.77 7.42 1.73
C LEU A 531 -26.24 7.51 2.04
N SER A 532 -25.64 8.68 1.84
CA SER A 532 -24.23 8.89 2.19
C SER A 532 -23.97 8.80 3.69
N ARG A 533 -24.92 9.21 4.53
CA ARG A 533 -24.81 9.06 5.99
C ARG A 533 -24.87 7.60 6.40
N LYS A 534 -25.76 6.80 5.80
CA LYS A 534 -25.86 5.36 6.02
C LYS A 534 -24.59 4.62 5.62
N GLU A 535 -23.97 5.02 4.51
CA GLU A 535 -22.70 4.44 4.06
C GLU A 535 -21.56 4.63 5.07
N GLY A 536 -21.59 5.73 5.85
CA GLY A 536 -20.64 5.98 6.93
C GLY A 536 -19.21 6.26 6.47
N GLY A 537 -18.23 5.96 7.32
CA GLY A 537 -16.81 6.19 7.06
C GLY A 537 -16.23 5.27 5.99
N LYS A 538 -15.23 5.77 5.24
CA LYS A 538 -14.46 4.97 4.29
C LYS A 538 -13.59 3.96 5.02
N ILE A 539 -13.42 2.76 4.48
CA ILE A 539 -12.47 1.77 5.00
C ILE A 539 -11.03 2.23 4.77
N PHE A 540 -10.71 2.71 3.57
CA PHE A 540 -9.39 3.21 3.23
C PHE A 540 -9.25 4.70 3.54
N GLY A 541 -8.14 5.09 4.17
CA GLY A 541 -7.91 6.47 4.62
C GLY A 541 -7.76 7.48 3.49
N SER A 542 -7.17 7.09 2.35
CA SER A 542 -6.94 7.95 1.18
C SER A 542 -7.29 7.20 -0.12
N GLY A 543 -7.61 7.96 -1.16
CA GLY A 543 -7.74 7.48 -2.55
C GLY A 543 -9.14 7.03 -2.94
N SER A 544 -9.61 5.87 -2.53
CA SER A 544 -10.88 5.30 -3.00
C SER A 544 -12.12 6.01 -2.41
N ARG A 545 -13.13 6.23 -3.27
CA ARG A 545 -14.46 6.73 -2.92
C ARG A 545 -15.55 5.68 -3.16
N THR A 546 -15.17 4.45 -3.50
CA THR A 546 -16.08 3.33 -3.78
C THR A 546 -16.46 2.59 -2.51
N PRO A 547 -17.60 1.89 -2.48
CA PRO A 547 -17.91 0.94 -1.43
C PRO A 547 -16.88 -0.19 -1.42
N ILE A 548 -16.65 -0.80 -0.27
CA ILE A 548 -15.68 -1.88 -0.10
C ILE A 548 -16.38 -3.14 0.36
N SER A 549 -15.94 -4.29 -0.17
CA SER A 549 -16.37 -5.60 0.30
C SER A 549 -15.17 -6.53 0.52
N ILE A 550 -15.28 -7.40 1.51
CA ILE A 550 -14.45 -8.60 1.62
C ILE A 550 -15.25 -9.74 0.97
N THR A 551 -14.62 -10.45 0.05
CA THR A 551 -15.25 -11.52 -0.71
C THR A 551 -14.39 -12.78 -0.62
N LEU A 552 -14.97 -13.90 -0.17
CA LEU A 552 -14.30 -15.20 -0.16
C LEU A 552 -15.06 -16.15 -1.08
N LEU A 553 -14.36 -16.71 -2.04
CA LEU A 553 -14.89 -17.62 -3.04
C LEU A 553 -14.29 -19.00 -2.80
N VAL A 554 -15.13 -20.00 -2.55
CA VAL A 554 -14.72 -21.36 -2.20
C VAL A 554 -15.02 -22.29 -3.36
N LYS A 555 -13.99 -22.90 -3.92
CA LYS A 555 -14.14 -23.89 -4.98
C LYS A 555 -13.84 -25.28 -4.42
N ASN A 556 -14.89 -26.00 -4.03
CA ASN A 556 -14.79 -27.37 -3.55
C ASN A 556 -15.27 -28.33 -4.63
N PRO A 557 -14.38 -29.12 -5.29
CA PRO A 557 -14.73 -30.04 -6.38
C PRO A 557 -15.67 -31.15 -5.97
N ALA A 558 -15.76 -31.47 -4.67
CA ALA A 558 -16.69 -32.50 -4.15
C ALA A 558 -18.14 -31.99 -4.10
N LYS A 559 -18.37 -30.69 -4.10
CA LYS A 559 -19.70 -30.06 -4.08
C LYS A 559 -20.16 -29.74 -5.48
N LYS A 560 -21.36 -30.23 -5.84
CA LYS A 560 -21.98 -30.01 -7.15
C LYS A 560 -23.15 -29.05 -7.02
N GLY A 561 -23.41 -28.28 -8.06
CA GLY A 561 -24.53 -27.34 -8.12
C GLY A 561 -24.08 -25.90 -8.02
N LYS A 562 -25.02 -24.98 -7.87
CA LYS A 562 -24.75 -23.55 -7.71
C LYS A 562 -24.20 -23.23 -6.33
N ALA A 563 -23.41 -22.18 -6.24
CA ALA A 563 -22.85 -21.71 -4.99
C ALA A 563 -23.93 -21.29 -3.98
N THR A 564 -23.71 -21.60 -2.72
CA THR A 564 -24.45 -20.94 -1.62
C THR A 564 -23.84 -19.56 -1.36
N ILE A 565 -24.68 -18.53 -1.40
CA ILE A 565 -24.23 -17.14 -1.23
C ILE A 565 -24.56 -16.70 0.19
N TYR A 566 -23.50 -16.39 0.94
CA TYR A 566 -23.55 -15.84 2.29
C TYR A 566 -23.27 -14.33 2.23
N TYR A 567 -24.22 -13.52 2.68
CA TYR A 567 -24.11 -12.06 2.69
C TYR A 567 -24.19 -11.52 4.12
N HIS A 568 -23.34 -10.57 4.43
CA HIS A 568 -23.42 -9.79 5.66
C HIS A 568 -23.15 -8.32 5.36
N ASP A 569 -23.94 -7.44 5.96
CA ASP A 569 -23.78 -6.00 5.88
C ASP A 569 -23.30 -5.45 7.23
N ILE A 570 -22.24 -4.64 7.22
CA ILE A 570 -21.61 -4.14 8.45
C ILE A 570 -22.51 -3.22 9.26
N GLY A 571 -23.51 -2.59 8.62
CA GLY A 571 -24.51 -1.73 9.24
C GLY A 571 -24.40 -0.25 8.88
N ASP A 572 -25.48 0.51 9.23
CA ASP A 572 -25.66 1.92 8.93
C ASP A 572 -24.83 2.83 9.88
N TYR A 573 -24.45 4.01 9.41
CA TYR A 573 -23.91 5.17 10.16
C TYR A 573 -22.58 4.94 10.89
N LEU A 574 -21.85 3.87 10.64
CA LEU A 574 -20.60 3.56 11.33
C LEU A 574 -19.46 4.43 10.84
N SER A 575 -18.66 4.98 11.76
CA SER A 575 -17.38 5.60 11.42
C SER A 575 -16.38 4.54 10.93
N ARG A 576 -15.26 4.99 10.34
CA ARG A 576 -14.18 4.09 9.91
C ARG A 576 -13.68 3.24 11.09
N GLU A 577 -13.42 3.87 12.21
CA GLU A 577 -12.89 3.25 13.43
C GLU A 577 -13.86 2.21 13.99
N GLN A 578 -15.15 2.51 13.99
CA GLN A 578 -16.20 1.58 14.42
C GLN A 578 -16.29 0.36 13.51
N LYS A 579 -16.18 0.54 12.19
CA LYS A 579 -16.14 -0.56 11.24
C LYS A 579 -14.94 -1.46 11.45
N LEU A 580 -13.73 -0.89 11.55
CA LEU A 580 -12.50 -1.65 11.77
C LEU A 580 -12.53 -2.39 13.12
N LYS A 581 -13.01 -1.75 14.18
CA LYS A 581 -13.21 -2.40 15.47
C LYS A 581 -14.15 -3.60 15.35
N LYS A 582 -15.30 -3.45 14.69
CA LYS A 582 -16.28 -4.52 14.49
C LYS A 582 -15.71 -5.68 13.68
N ILE A 583 -14.92 -5.41 12.63
CA ILE A 583 -14.23 -6.44 11.84
C ILE A 583 -13.25 -7.22 12.73
N SER A 584 -12.48 -6.51 13.57
CA SER A 584 -11.55 -7.14 14.53
C SER A 584 -12.28 -7.98 15.58
N GLU A 585 -13.43 -7.53 16.07
CA GLU A 585 -14.26 -8.27 17.03
C GLU A 585 -14.83 -9.55 16.42
N PHE A 586 -15.23 -9.54 15.15
CA PHE A 586 -15.68 -10.75 14.45
C PHE A 586 -14.55 -11.76 14.25
N GLY A 587 -13.35 -11.30 13.98
CA GLY A 587 -12.15 -12.13 13.81
C GLY A 587 -12.14 -12.98 12.54
N SER A 588 -13.23 -13.69 12.21
CA SER A 588 -13.32 -14.53 11.00
C SER A 588 -14.76 -14.77 10.55
N VAL A 589 -14.95 -15.47 9.44
CA VAL A 589 -16.27 -15.86 8.88
C VAL A 589 -17.05 -16.84 9.75
N ASP A 590 -16.38 -17.59 10.62
CA ASP A 590 -17.01 -18.58 11.52
C ASP A 590 -17.38 -17.98 12.91
N SER A 591 -17.24 -16.66 13.08
CA SER A 591 -17.64 -15.97 14.30
C SER A 591 -19.13 -16.15 14.58
N SER A 592 -19.48 -16.51 15.82
CA SER A 592 -20.87 -16.62 16.25
C SER A 592 -21.63 -15.29 16.27
N GLU A 593 -20.92 -14.17 16.29
CA GLU A 593 -21.49 -12.81 16.24
C GLU A 593 -21.77 -12.35 14.81
N LEU A 594 -21.16 -13.00 13.82
CA LEU A 594 -21.30 -12.70 12.40
C LEU A 594 -22.48 -13.48 11.81
N GLN A 595 -23.63 -12.85 11.72
CA GLN A 595 -24.82 -13.48 11.16
C GLN A 595 -24.82 -13.37 9.64
N TRP A 596 -24.75 -14.52 8.96
CA TRP A 596 -24.82 -14.61 7.53
C TRP A 596 -26.26 -14.76 7.05
N GLU A 597 -26.67 -13.92 6.12
CA GLU A 597 -27.91 -14.05 5.35
C GLU A 597 -27.63 -14.93 4.11
N ILE A 598 -28.44 -15.96 3.89
CA ILE A 598 -28.36 -16.76 2.65
C ILE A 598 -29.18 -16.04 1.58
N VAL A 599 -28.48 -15.58 0.55
CA VAL A 599 -29.09 -14.84 -0.57
C VAL A 599 -29.58 -15.83 -1.63
N ALA A 600 -30.84 -15.68 -2.04
CA ALA A 600 -31.41 -16.34 -3.20
C ALA A 600 -31.47 -15.36 -4.39
N PRO A 601 -30.60 -15.50 -5.40
CA PRO A 601 -30.61 -14.64 -6.58
C PRO A 601 -31.94 -14.73 -7.35
N ASN A 602 -32.39 -13.61 -7.93
CA ASN A 602 -33.51 -13.64 -8.85
C ASN A 602 -33.08 -14.10 -10.28
N GLU A 603 -34.02 -14.24 -11.19
CA GLU A 603 -33.76 -14.64 -12.58
C GLU A 603 -32.81 -13.66 -13.32
N LYS A 604 -32.77 -12.41 -12.92
CA LYS A 604 -31.87 -11.39 -13.46
C LYS A 604 -30.43 -11.48 -12.89
N GLY A 605 -30.20 -12.34 -11.89
CA GLY A 605 -28.93 -12.44 -11.18
C GLY A 605 -28.68 -11.31 -10.20
N ASP A 606 -29.74 -10.68 -9.68
CA ASP A 606 -29.62 -9.72 -8.59
C ASP A 606 -29.57 -10.49 -7.26
N TRP A 607 -28.58 -10.18 -6.44
CA TRP A 607 -28.42 -10.78 -5.12
C TRP A 607 -29.14 -9.96 -4.04
N ILE A 608 -28.82 -8.68 -3.96
CA ILE A 608 -29.48 -7.71 -3.08
C ILE A 608 -30.13 -6.63 -3.92
N ASN A 609 -30.98 -5.81 -3.34
CA ASN A 609 -31.70 -4.75 -4.06
C ASN A 609 -32.34 -5.24 -5.36
N GLN A 610 -32.98 -6.42 -5.29
CA GLN A 610 -33.54 -7.11 -6.46
C GLN A 610 -34.52 -6.22 -7.21
N ARG A 611 -34.32 -6.11 -8.52
CA ARG A 611 -35.15 -5.30 -9.40
C ARG A 611 -36.57 -5.87 -9.47
N GLY A 612 -37.56 -5.05 -9.19
CA GLY A 612 -38.96 -5.41 -9.35
C GLY A 612 -39.37 -5.47 -10.83
N GLY A 613 -40.29 -6.37 -11.19
CA GLY A 613 -40.79 -6.52 -12.56
C GLY A 613 -41.61 -5.30 -13.08
N ILE A 614 -42.01 -4.37 -12.22
CA ILE A 614 -42.77 -3.16 -12.60
C ILE A 614 -41.97 -2.28 -13.59
N PHE A 615 -40.63 -2.21 -13.45
CA PHE A 615 -39.81 -1.41 -14.34
C PHE A 615 -39.89 -1.90 -15.80
N ASP A 616 -39.97 -3.19 -16.01
CA ASP A 616 -40.04 -3.79 -17.35
C ASP A 616 -41.40 -3.56 -18.03
N SER A 617 -42.42 -3.20 -17.26
CA SER A 617 -43.75 -2.84 -17.78
C SER A 617 -43.88 -1.36 -18.13
N LEU A 618 -42.89 -0.55 -17.78
CA LEU A 618 -42.91 0.87 -18.09
C LEU A 618 -42.54 1.13 -19.56
N ILE A 619 -43.12 2.16 -20.15
CA ILE A 619 -42.77 2.57 -21.50
C ILE A 619 -41.36 3.17 -21.49
N ILE A 620 -40.47 2.64 -22.32
CA ILE A 620 -39.10 3.13 -22.44
C ILE A 620 -39.06 4.52 -23.04
N LEU A 621 -38.14 5.37 -22.61
CA LEU A 621 -37.98 6.73 -23.12
C LEU A 621 -37.64 6.75 -24.61
N GLY A 622 -36.76 5.86 -25.03
CA GLY A 622 -36.33 5.73 -26.43
C GLY A 622 -35.59 4.41 -26.63
N ASP A 623 -35.67 3.86 -27.83
CA ASP A 623 -34.98 2.65 -28.23
C ASP A 623 -33.77 3.00 -29.11
N LYS A 624 -32.58 2.64 -28.69
CA LYS A 624 -31.34 2.87 -29.44
C LYS A 624 -31.04 1.78 -30.44
N GLU A 625 -31.55 0.57 -30.19
CA GLU A 625 -31.31 -0.63 -30.99
C GLU A 625 -32.32 -0.75 -32.12
N ASP A 626 -33.63 -0.57 -31.81
CA ASP A 626 -34.68 -0.58 -32.80
C ASP A 626 -35.27 0.83 -32.98
N LYS A 627 -34.84 1.54 -33.99
CA LYS A 627 -35.31 2.87 -34.36
C LYS A 627 -36.77 2.88 -34.87
N ASN A 628 -37.32 1.72 -35.18
CA ASN A 628 -38.71 1.57 -35.64
C ASN A 628 -39.66 1.21 -34.49
N ASN A 629 -39.16 1.01 -33.30
CA ASN A 629 -39.97 0.76 -32.13
C ASN A 629 -40.89 1.98 -31.85
N LYS A 630 -42.21 1.78 -31.99
CA LYS A 630 -43.20 2.80 -31.73
C LYS A 630 -43.70 2.82 -30.28
N GLN A 631 -43.30 1.83 -29.46
CA GLN A 631 -43.67 1.76 -28.05
C GLN A 631 -42.62 2.48 -27.17
N VAL A 632 -42.32 3.70 -27.53
CA VAL A 632 -41.34 4.56 -26.84
C VAL A 632 -41.93 5.95 -26.64
N VAL A 633 -41.46 6.70 -25.61
CA VAL A 633 -41.92 8.07 -25.36
C VAL A 633 -41.37 9.01 -26.44
N PHE A 634 -40.12 8.88 -26.78
CA PHE A 634 -39.43 9.69 -27.79
C PHE A 634 -39.06 8.83 -29.01
N VAL A 635 -39.77 8.99 -30.12
CA VAL A 635 -39.42 8.38 -31.39
C VAL A 635 -38.21 9.10 -32.03
N PRO A 636 -37.57 8.55 -33.05
CA PRO A 636 -36.11 8.59 -33.39
C PRO A 636 -35.38 9.95 -33.36
N PHE A 637 -36.05 11.03 -33.04
CA PHE A 637 -35.47 12.38 -33.01
C PHE A 637 -35.24 12.87 -31.57
N TYR A 638 -34.37 12.23 -30.83
CA TYR A 638 -33.92 12.77 -29.56
C TYR A 638 -32.39 12.87 -29.54
N SER A 639 -31.90 13.84 -28.82
CA SER A 639 -30.49 14.08 -28.63
C SER A 639 -30.23 14.35 -27.16
N ARG A 640 -29.05 13.95 -26.73
CA ARG A 640 -28.57 14.27 -25.38
C ARG A 640 -28.35 15.77 -25.17
N GLY A 641 -28.47 16.55 -26.25
CA GLY A 641 -28.14 17.96 -26.28
C GLY A 641 -26.64 18.17 -26.50
N LEU A 642 -26.20 19.41 -26.37
CA LEU A 642 -24.84 19.81 -26.53
C LEU A 642 -24.04 19.40 -25.28
N ALA A 643 -23.10 18.49 -25.45
CA ALA A 643 -22.17 18.08 -24.41
C ALA A 643 -20.76 18.56 -24.75
N THR A 644 -20.32 19.62 -24.12
CA THR A 644 -19.01 20.22 -24.41
C THR A 644 -17.88 19.49 -23.70
N ALA A 645 -18.14 18.79 -22.60
CA ALA A 645 -17.18 18.28 -21.63
C ALA A 645 -16.18 19.35 -21.11
N ARG A 646 -16.48 20.62 -21.40
CA ARG A 646 -15.69 21.80 -21.06
C ARG A 646 -16.58 22.99 -20.73
N ASP A 647 -17.66 22.77 -19.98
CA ASP A 647 -18.69 23.76 -19.71
C ASP A 647 -18.13 25.06 -19.12
N ALA A 648 -17.16 25.00 -18.23
CA ALA A 648 -16.48 26.17 -17.68
C ALA A 648 -15.80 27.07 -18.74
N TRP A 649 -15.50 26.53 -19.93
CA TRP A 649 -14.91 27.24 -21.05
C TRP A 649 -15.93 27.66 -22.10
N CYS A 650 -16.95 26.84 -22.28
CA CYS A 650 -17.93 26.99 -23.36
C CYS A 650 -19.21 27.77 -22.96
N TYR A 651 -19.40 27.97 -21.66
CA TYR A 651 -20.51 28.74 -21.12
C TYR A 651 -20.02 29.87 -20.22
N ASN A 652 -20.52 31.07 -20.43
CA ASN A 652 -20.24 32.20 -19.56
C ASN A 652 -21.44 33.19 -19.65
N SER A 653 -21.75 33.90 -18.56
CA SER A 653 -22.73 34.94 -18.50
C SER A 653 -22.31 36.22 -19.24
N SER A 654 -21.03 36.41 -19.52
CA SER A 654 -20.45 37.50 -20.31
C SER A 654 -19.98 36.98 -21.65
N SER A 655 -20.48 37.55 -22.74
CA SER A 655 -20.05 37.25 -24.11
C SER A 655 -18.58 37.58 -24.33
N GLU A 656 -18.07 38.62 -23.68
CA GLU A 656 -16.69 39.06 -23.78
C GLU A 656 -15.75 38.03 -23.12
N SER A 657 -16.09 37.54 -21.90
CA SER A 657 -15.33 36.50 -21.22
C SER A 657 -15.41 35.17 -21.97
N LEU A 658 -16.57 34.84 -22.56
CA LEU A 658 -16.72 33.65 -23.41
C LEU A 658 -15.80 33.71 -24.63
N ASN A 659 -15.81 34.82 -25.35
CA ASN A 659 -14.94 35.04 -26.51
C ASN A 659 -13.45 34.93 -26.14
N ALA A 660 -13.06 35.51 -25.00
CA ALA A 660 -11.68 35.41 -24.50
C ALA A 660 -11.28 33.97 -24.19
N ASN A 661 -12.17 33.17 -23.57
CA ASN A 661 -11.92 31.75 -23.28
C ASN A 661 -11.81 30.93 -24.57
N ILE A 662 -12.73 31.11 -25.50
CA ILE A 662 -12.74 30.39 -26.78
C ILE A 662 -11.51 30.75 -27.60
N LYS A 663 -11.17 32.04 -27.70
CA LYS A 663 -9.96 32.50 -28.40
C LYS A 663 -8.70 31.85 -27.81
N ARG A 664 -8.56 31.85 -26.48
CA ARG A 664 -7.43 31.19 -25.80
C ARG A 664 -7.35 29.69 -26.09
N SER A 665 -8.50 29.01 -26.17
CA SER A 665 -8.58 27.60 -26.52
C SER A 665 -8.17 27.34 -27.98
N MET A 666 -8.58 28.24 -28.90
CA MET A 666 -8.20 28.18 -30.31
C MET A 666 -6.71 28.46 -30.50
N ASP A 667 -6.17 29.47 -29.81
CA ASP A 667 -4.76 29.82 -29.87
C ASP A 667 -3.90 28.65 -29.37
N PHE A 668 -4.30 28.03 -28.26
CA PHE A 668 -3.64 26.83 -27.72
C PHE A 668 -3.71 25.63 -28.70
N TYR A 669 -4.87 25.41 -29.33
CA TYR A 669 -5.03 24.33 -30.31
C TYR A 669 -4.17 24.54 -31.55
N ASN A 670 -4.02 25.79 -32.00
CA ASN A 670 -3.26 26.17 -33.20
C ASN A 670 -1.76 26.35 -32.92
N ASP A 671 -1.31 26.33 -31.67
CA ASP A 671 0.11 26.40 -31.31
C ASP A 671 0.83 25.16 -31.90
N PRO A 672 1.90 25.32 -32.70
CA PRO A 672 2.64 24.22 -33.30
C PRO A 672 3.15 23.17 -32.30
N VAL A 673 3.48 23.58 -31.08
CA VAL A 673 3.94 22.67 -30.01
C VAL A 673 2.79 21.81 -29.51
N SER A 674 1.61 22.39 -29.28
CA SER A 674 0.40 21.68 -28.88
C SER A 674 -0.12 20.77 -30.00
N TYR A 675 0.00 21.20 -31.25
CA TYR A 675 -0.39 20.42 -32.43
C TYR A 675 0.46 19.16 -32.64
N THR A 676 1.74 19.20 -32.32
CA THR A 676 2.62 18.04 -32.39
C THR A 676 2.21 16.96 -31.37
N HIS A 677 1.83 17.36 -30.18
CA HIS A 677 1.29 16.45 -29.17
C HIS A 677 -0.08 15.88 -29.53
N LEU A 678 -0.99 16.68 -30.06
CA LEU A 678 -2.32 16.25 -30.47
C LEU A 678 -2.28 15.28 -31.67
N ARG A 679 -1.45 15.53 -32.70
CA ARG A 679 -1.27 14.61 -33.82
C ARG A 679 -0.63 13.28 -33.45
N ALA A 680 0.28 13.25 -32.50
CA ALA A 680 0.83 12.01 -31.97
C ALA A 680 -0.24 11.12 -31.33
N HIS A 681 -1.30 11.73 -30.76
CA HIS A 681 -2.46 11.02 -30.20
C HIS A 681 -3.50 10.63 -31.26
N GLU A 682 -3.71 11.42 -32.32
CA GLU A 682 -4.67 11.11 -33.40
C GLU A 682 -4.17 10.01 -34.33
N THR A 683 -2.88 9.98 -34.66
CA THR A 683 -2.29 8.92 -35.49
C THR A 683 -2.35 7.54 -34.84
N ARG A 684 -2.41 7.45 -33.52
CA ARG A 684 -2.65 6.18 -32.80
C ARG A 684 -4.12 5.72 -32.84
N ARG A 685 -5.08 6.57 -33.19
CA ARG A 685 -6.50 6.19 -33.35
C ARG A 685 -6.87 5.65 -34.70
N HIS A 686 -6.00 5.82 -35.70
CA HIS A 686 -6.24 5.38 -37.09
C HIS A 686 -5.31 4.24 -37.54
N LEU A 687 -4.43 3.76 -36.63
CA LEU A 687 -3.70 2.51 -36.73
C LEU A 687 -4.20 1.53 -35.70
#